data_92860d1dec09897e99bc8a45c0f45f3d
#
_entry.id   92860d1dec09897e99bc8a45c0f45f3d
#
_cell.length_a   1.000
_cell.length_b   1.000
_cell.length_c   1.000
_cell.angle_alpha   90.00
_cell.angle_beta   90.00
_cell.angle_gamma   90.00
#
_symmetry.space_group_name_H-M   'P 1'
#
loop_
_entity.id
_entity.type
_entity.pdbx_description
1 polymer ?
#
loop_
_entity_poly.entity_id
_entity_poly.type
_entity_poly.pdbx_seq_one_letter_code
_entity_poly.pdbx_strand_id
1 'polypeptide(L)'
;MKRIYKSCVAVLLLLAMLLSCVPALAAGSSHSYTTLQKAEALKTLGLFQGTNKGFELEKTLTREQAITLIVRLLGAEAEAKEKNPAHPFTDVLAWAGPYVGYGYQNALVKGVSETLFGYGKLVTEAQFLTMVLRLLQYEDDTDFTWNKSAELAEKLGLPVVPANSGEYTRGNAVDVIWALLETKFKSGGKTLAQTLIEKGVFTEKAYREVLGEDSSNIGAILPILRPDPDPKPDPDPKPDPDPKPDPDPDPDPEPTEQPVYVSPSGGSDGDGSKDAPFGSLEAVRDYLRENRSTELPTTVYLRGGTYVLNKTFELTAEDGGTEELPVTWRAYPGETVIITGSAGASLSAFEPVSGEMKEKLSPDAQKHVMVADASALDLGTISVGLTQSNFCIDAPLFSLDGQHMRLTRYPNSNSTEDWMHVETVDPTQTSGTYPKIKLTDETVLGWDHNAADRIYFGYFSYGWALHGFHGTLDPETGIVTATDASHYGSAAGLKPMLLYNAYESLDEPGEWYYDQMSGRLYIYPFADTTRNSTLRMTSSNFDLISVNGASYLNLEGLTVTSSKKDGIVMNNVDHCVIENCTLTSFEGRAVSIDNATYSGLKNSEVAYTSISAIYLNGGDYQTMEPGYDFITNCRIHDTNQYRTMNEGGVKFRGVKNTFSNNEVYNITDMALNFAIVGGGPTSLDCVIENNSFHDVVLNGKDMGAVYGGRDARCQGVVIRNNHFYNIANNDSSFPSFSANAVYLDDGLSGAAVTGNIFGPGASGEYLEAVKINCGHDTVITNDLFIDTLCAFNVYIAGNFAVGMTNDSGFGIAPSLRQVWNNELYTSRWPWMAALRDGETDVYIPNIFKNNVIIYTDAAPRGSETSAYPWVKTNDNQESKITGLDNNLVILKGEGDNRQLFVDYANGNYALIDSVLAQLPGFEQIDQSRIGVKSFPGNQKPAASGVSISGTAEVGQTITAAYTFSDADGDSEG
;
A
#
# COMPACT_ATOMS: atom_id res chain seq x y z
N MET A 1 36.33 -0.61 24.19
CA MET A 1 34.99 -0.32 24.71
C MET A 1 34.15 0.47 23.71
N LYS A 2 34.59 1.57 23.07
CA LYS A 2 33.81 2.33 22.07
C LYS A 2 33.41 1.52 20.81
N ARG A 3 34.20 0.54 20.36
CA ARG A 3 33.85 -0.30 19.20
C ARG A 3 32.80 -1.37 19.51
N ILE A 4 32.78 -1.88 20.71
CA ILE A 4 31.78 -2.89 21.16
C ILE A 4 30.45 -2.22 21.39
N TYR A 5 30.42 -0.98 21.85
CA TYR A 5 29.20 -0.18 22.04
C TYR A 5 28.50 0.17 20.71
N LYS A 6 29.30 0.53 19.68
CA LYS A 6 28.76 0.79 18.32
C LYS A 6 28.15 -0.47 17.67
N SER A 7 28.74 -1.62 17.88
CA SER A 7 28.19 -2.90 17.39
C SER A 7 26.94 -3.35 18.15
N CYS A 8 26.88 -3.11 19.46
CA CYS A 8 25.70 -3.41 20.27
C CYS A 8 24.52 -2.48 19.94
N VAL A 9 24.76 -1.21 19.62
CA VAL A 9 23.73 -0.25 19.22
C VAL A 9 23.18 -0.58 17.83
N ALA A 10 24.03 -0.99 16.88
CA ALA A 10 23.57 -1.42 15.55
C ALA A 10 22.74 -2.71 15.62
N VAL A 11 23.11 -3.64 16.50
CA VAL A 11 22.34 -4.88 16.75
C VAL A 11 21.03 -4.58 17.49
N LEU A 12 21.02 -3.64 18.42
CA LEU A 12 19.80 -3.16 19.10
C LEU A 12 18.87 -2.39 18.16
N LEU A 13 19.41 -1.62 17.20
CA LEU A 13 18.64 -0.93 16.17
C LEU A 13 18.07 -1.92 15.13
N LEU A 14 18.82 -2.96 14.75
CA LEU A 14 18.29 -4.07 13.93
C LEU A 14 17.20 -4.85 14.69
N LEU A 15 17.37 -5.09 15.99
CA LEU A 15 16.34 -5.70 16.82
C LEU A 15 15.12 -4.76 17.03
N ALA A 16 15.33 -3.45 17.17
CA ALA A 16 14.22 -2.50 17.28
C ALA A 16 13.45 -2.31 15.95
N MET A 17 14.14 -2.36 14.80
CA MET A 17 13.50 -2.38 13.49
C MET A 17 12.77 -3.71 13.21
N LEU A 18 13.24 -4.83 13.73
CA LEU A 18 12.56 -6.12 13.68
C LEU A 18 11.41 -6.22 14.70
N LEU A 19 11.48 -5.48 15.82
CA LEU A 19 10.47 -5.43 16.87
C LEU A 19 9.27 -4.54 16.51
N SER A 20 9.43 -3.56 15.60
CA SER A 20 8.31 -2.79 15.05
C SER A 20 7.57 -3.53 13.90
N CYS A 21 8.07 -4.67 13.48
CA CYS A 21 7.44 -5.55 12.48
C CYS A 21 6.73 -6.72 13.16
N VAL A 22 5.76 -6.46 14.04
CA VAL A 22 4.73 -7.46 14.30
C VAL A 22 3.75 -7.34 13.14
N PRO A 23 3.68 -8.32 12.22
CA PRO A 23 2.72 -8.23 11.14
C PRO A 23 1.33 -8.30 11.71
N ALA A 24 0.43 -7.44 11.25
CA ALA A 24 -0.98 -7.74 11.27
C ALA A 24 -1.17 -9.00 10.42
N LEU A 25 -1.51 -10.10 11.05
CA LEU A 25 -1.54 -11.43 10.46
C LEU A 25 -2.91 -11.63 9.79
N ALA A 26 -2.96 -11.54 8.47
CA ALA A 26 -4.15 -11.87 7.70
C ALA A 26 -4.42 -13.38 7.74
N ALA A 27 -5.67 -13.76 7.95
CA ALA A 27 -6.11 -15.15 7.99
C ALA A 27 -6.07 -15.79 6.60
N GLY A 28 -5.53 -17.00 6.52
CA GLY A 28 -5.83 -17.91 5.42
C GLY A 28 -4.68 -18.37 4.53
N SER A 29 -3.43 -18.43 5.02
CA SER A 29 -2.38 -19.23 4.38
C SER A 29 -1.42 -19.77 5.45
N SER A 30 -0.83 -20.94 5.23
CA SER A 30 0.15 -21.55 6.12
C SER A 30 1.39 -20.66 6.25
N HIS A 31 1.31 -19.67 7.11
CA HIS A 31 2.44 -18.81 7.42
C HIS A 31 3.44 -19.62 8.25
N SER A 32 4.63 -19.83 7.74
CA SER A 32 5.72 -20.30 8.59
C SER A 32 6.24 -19.10 9.38
N TYR A 33 5.77 -18.94 10.60
CA TYR A 33 6.33 -17.96 11.53
C TYR A 33 7.76 -18.33 11.86
N THR A 34 8.68 -17.38 11.82
CA THR A 34 10.00 -17.57 12.39
C THR A 34 9.87 -17.83 13.89
N THR A 35 10.80 -18.56 14.48
CA THR A 35 10.82 -18.82 15.93
C THR A 35 10.80 -17.53 16.75
N LEU A 36 11.39 -16.45 16.26
CA LEU A 36 11.32 -15.13 16.91
C LEU A 36 9.90 -14.54 16.87
N GLN A 37 9.23 -14.60 15.74
CA GLN A 37 7.84 -14.12 15.62
C GLN A 37 6.87 -14.91 16.50
N LYS A 38 7.05 -16.23 16.57
CA LYS A 38 6.29 -17.08 17.51
C LYS A 38 6.55 -16.69 18.97
N ALA A 39 7.81 -16.39 19.33
CA ALA A 39 8.16 -15.95 20.67
C ALA A 39 7.50 -14.61 21.05
N GLU A 40 7.45 -13.64 20.12
CA GLU A 40 6.75 -12.36 20.32
C GLU A 40 5.25 -12.57 20.50
N ALA A 41 4.63 -13.37 19.63
CA ALA A 41 3.21 -13.70 19.73
C ALA A 41 2.88 -14.39 21.06
N LEU A 42 3.66 -15.38 21.47
CA LEU A 42 3.51 -16.08 22.75
C LEU A 42 3.73 -15.16 23.97
N LYS A 43 4.58 -14.12 23.81
CA LYS A 43 4.77 -13.09 24.84
C LYS A 43 3.51 -12.21 24.96
N THR A 44 2.93 -11.79 23.85
CA THR A 44 1.68 -11.03 23.82
C THR A 44 0.55 -11.80 24.48
N LEU A 45 0.49 -13.12 24.28
CA LEU A 45 -0.47 -14.01 24.97
C LEU A 45 -0.11 -14.35 26.43
N GLY A 46 1.01 -13.86 26.96
CA GLY A 46 1.47 -14.14 28.31
C GLY A 46 2.05 -15.55 28.55
N LEU A 47 2.23 -16.34 27.48
CA LEU A 47 2.64 -17.76 27.56
C LEU A 47 4.14 -17.96 27.59
N PHE A 48 4.91 -17.09 26.94
CA PHE A 48 6.36 -17.15 26.90
C PHE A 48 6.96 -15.78 27.15
N GLN A 49 7.69 -15.64 28.24
CA GLN A 49 8.35 -14.37 28.60
C GLN A 49 9.86 -14.49 28.38
N GLY A 50 10.43 -13.41 27.88
CA GLY A 50 11.87 -13.30 27.76
C GLY A 50 12.56 -13.13 29.12
N THR A 51 13.85 -12.91 29.08
CA THR A 51 14.67 -12.46 30.21
C THR A 51 14.93 -10.95 30.07
N ASN A 52 15.65 -10.36 31.03
CA ASN A 52 16.15 -9.00 30.90
C ASN A 52 17.15 -8.80 29.75
N LYS A 53 17.50 -9.87 29.02
CA LYS A 53 18.37 -9.87 27.82
C LYS A 53 17.62 -10.25 26.53
N GLY A 54 16.28 -10.27 26.55
CA GLY A 54 15.45 -10.69 25.43
C GLY A 54 15.03 -12.16 25.52
N PHE A 55 14.63 -12.78 24.42
CA PHE A 55 14.17 -14.16 24.41
C PHE A 55 15.26 -15.21 24.55
N GLU A 56 16.48 -14.88 24.15
CA GLU A 56 17.66 -15.78 24.21
C GLU A 56 17.34 -17.16 23.59
N LEU A 57 16.76 -17.18 22.38
CA LEU A 57 16.20 -18.37 21.72
C LEU A 57 17.25 -19.48 21.48
N GLU A 58 18.51 -19.09 21.31
CA GLU A 58 19.62 -20.03 21.10
C GLU A 58 20.12 -20.71 22.40
N LYS A 59 19.64 -20.23 23.55
CA LYS A 59 20.04 -20.83 24.82
C LYS A 59 19.26 -22.06 25.17
N THR A 60 19.90 -22.97 25.82
CA THR A 60 19.31 -24.19 26.37
C THR A 60 18.31 -23.89 27.48
N LEU A 61 17.34 -24.75 27.65
CA LEU A 61 16.29 -24.64 28.64
C LEU A 61 16.58 -25.56 29.85
N THR A 62 16.44 -25.03 31.05
CA THR A 62 16.55 -25.86 32.25
C THR A 62 15.23 -26.56 32.62
N ARG A 63 15.25 -27.61 33.43
CA ARG A 63 14.07 -28.37 33.81
C ARG A 63 13.06 -27.50 34.56
N GLU A 64 13.52 -26.64 35.49
CA GLU A 64 12.62 -25.72 36.21
C GLU A 64 12.04 -24.64 35.31
N GLN A 65 12.74 -24.18 34.29
CA GLN A 65 12.21 -23.29 33.28
C GLN A 65 11.15 -23.99 32.41
N ALA A 66 11.41 -25.25 32.03
CA ALA A 66 10.47 -26.04 31.25
C ALA A 66 9.15 -26.23 31.99
N ILE A 67 9.17 -26.69 33.27
CA ILE A 67 7.92 -26.87 34.02
C ILE A 67 7.18 -25.54 34.28
N THR A 68 7.90 -24.43 34.41
CA THR A 68 7.31 -23.08 34.52
C THR A 68 6.50 -22.75 33.26
N LEU A 69 7.02 -23.04 32.06
CA LEU A 69 6.30 -22.86 30.81
C LEU A 69 5.08 -23.75 30.73
N ILE A 70 5.18 -25.03 31.12
CA ILE A 70 4.06 -25.96 31.13
C ILE A 70 2.93 -25.50 32.04
N VAL A 71 3.25 -24.99 33.23
CA VAL A 71 2.25 -24.45 34.19
C VAL A 71 1.53 -23.22 33.61
N ARG A 72 2.25 -22.34 32.90
CA ARG A 72 1.65 -21.20 32.18
C ARG A 72 0.73 -21.66 31.06
N LEU A 73 1.14 -22.66 30.28
CA LEU A 73 0.30 -23.27 29.24
C LEU A 73 -0.94 -23.96 29.76
N LEU A 74 -1.05 -24.23 31.05
CA LEU A 74 -2.27 -24.69 31.69
C LEU A 74 -3.16 -23.53 32.19
N GLY A 75 -2.67 -22.29 32.10
CA GLY A 75 -3.33 -21.12 32.71
C GLY A 75 -3.35 -21.20 34.22
N ALA A 76 -2.38 -21.87 34.83
CA ALA A 76 -2.36 -22.21 36.24
C ALA A 76 -1.27 -21.48 37.05
N GLU A 77 -0.61 -20.47 36.47
CA GLU A 77 0.50 -19.77 37.15
C GLU A 77 0.06 -19.07 38.43
N ALA A 78 -1.09 -18.39 38.45
CA ALA A 78 -1.64 -17.74 39.63
C ALA A 78 -1.98 -18.77 40.73
N GLU A 79 -2.64 -19.85 40.36
CA GLU A 79 -2.99 -20.93 41.26
C GLU A 79 -1.75 -21.60 41.88
N ALA A 80 -0.73 -21.88 41.04
CA ALA A 80 0.51 -22.48 41.50
C ALA A 80 1.23 -21.59 42.53
N LYS A 81 1.28 -20.28 42.28
CA LYS A 81 1.88 -19.32 43.20
C LYS A 81 1.10 -19.15 44.49
N GLU A 82 -0.21 -19.08 44.44
CA GLU A 82 -1.10 -18.90 45.60
C GLU A 82 -1.07 -20.15 46.50
N LYS A 83 -1.20 -21.34 45.91
CA LYS A 83 -1.30 -22.58 46.69
C LYS A 83 0.05 -23.14 47.12
N ASN A 84 1.12 -22.79 46.41
CA ASN A 84 2.49 -23.30 46.59
C ASN A 84 2.50 -24.80 46.95
N PRO A 85 2.06 -25.69 46.05
CA PRO A 85 1.84 -27.09 46.33
C PRO A 85 3.12 -27.83 46.75
N ALA A 86 3.04 -28.68 47.73
CA ALA A 86 4.20 -29.43 48.25
C ALA A 86 4.72 -30.45 47.22
N HIS A 87 6.04 -30.62 47.20
CA HIS A 87 6.74 -31.67 46.45
C HIS A 87 7.82 -32.33 47.29
N PRO A 88 8.31 -33.55 46.97
CA PRO A 88 9.29 -34.28 47.75
C PRO A 88 10.77 -33.86 47.50
N PHE A 89 11.01 -32.96 46.53
CA PHE A 89 12.33 -32.67 46.04
C PHE A 89 13.09 -31.65 46.92
N THR A 90 14.33 -31.96 47.25
CA THR A 90 15.17 -31.15 48.16
C THR A 90 16.12 -30.18 47.42
N ASP A 91 16.23 -30.32 46.10
CA ASP A 91 17.13 -29.52 45.26
C ASP A 91 16.44 -28.37 44.54
N VAL A 92 15.17 -28.02 44.84
CA VAL A 92 14.41 -26.98 44.16
C VAL A 92 14.52 -25.67 44.94
N LEU A 93 14.90 -24.55 44.22
CA LEU A 93 14.95 -23.24 44.85
C LEU A 93 13.56 -22.64 45.03
N ALA A 94 13.40 -21.73 46.00
CA ALA A 94 12.13 -21.14 46.43
C ALA A 94 11.30 -20.56 45.29
N TRP A 95 11.91 -19.90 44.28
CA TRP A 95 11.19 -19.33 43.14
C TRP A 95 10.52 -20.38 42.25
N ALA A 96 11.14 -21.55 42.12
CA ALA A 96 10.65 -22.63 41.28
C ALA A 96 9.72 -23.59 42.03
N GLY A 97 9.72 -23.56 43.34
CA GLY A 97 8.90 -24.41 44.22
C GLY A 97 7.42 -24.49 43.82
N PRO A 98 6.73 -23.35 43.64
CA PRO A 98 5.32 -23.35 43.25
C PRO A 98 5.05 -24.09 41.92
N TYR A 99 5.90 -23.90 40.92
CA TYR A 99 5.73 -24.52 39.60
C TYR A 99 6.06 -26.00 39.62
N VAL A 100 7.16 -26.38 40.30
CA VAL A 100 7.55 -27.78 40.44
C VAL A 100 6.53 -28.54 41.28
N GLY A 101 6.03 -27.94 42.37
CA GLY A 101 4.97 -28.52 43.21
C GLY A 101 3.68 -28.74 42.44
N TYR A 102 3.22 -27.74 41.71
CA TYR A 102 2.05 -27.84 40.83
C TYR A 102 2.22 -28.95 39.78
N GLY A 103 3.36 -28.94 39.09
CA GLY A 103 3.68 -29.93 38.08
C GLY A 103 3.75 -31.35 38.63
N TYR A 104 4.31 -31.53 39.83
CA TYR A 104 4.39 -32.84 40.48
C TYR A 104 3.01 -33.38 40.91
N GLN A 105 2.19 -32.52 41.55
CA GLN A 105 0.84 -32.91 42.01
C GLN A 105 -0.14 -33.22 40.86
N ASN A 106 0.07 -32.59 39.71
CA ASN A 106 -0.75 -32.82 38.51
C ASN A 106 -0.09 -33.81 37.52
N ALA A 107 0.88 -34.60 37.99
CA ALA A 107 1.58 -35.61 37.22
C ALA A 107 2.27 -35.15 35.92
N LEU A 108 2.52 -33.84 35.79
CA LEU A 108 3.17 -33.25 34.61
C LEU A 108 4.66 -33.49 34.60
N VAL A 109 5.27 -33.61 35.76
CA VAL A 109 6.71 -33.79 35.93
C VAL A 109 7.02 -34.82 37.01
N LYS A 110 8.07 -35.59 36.82
CA LYS A 110 8.67 -36.51 37.79
C LYS A 110 10.07 -36.07 38.13
N GLY A 111 10.59 -36.38 39.32
CA GLY A 111 11.97 -36.13 39.65
C GLY A 111 12.94 -37.02 38.88
N VAL A 112 14.23 -36.71 38.96
CA VAL A 112 15.32 -37.59 38.51
C VAL A 112 15.56 -38.73 39.52
N SER A 113 15.05 -38.53 40.77
CA SER A 113 14.90 -39.55 41.81
C SER A 113 13.70 -39.23 42.70
N GLU A 114 13.46 -40.03 43.71
CA GLU A 114 12.33 -39.79 44.64
C GLU A 114 12.45 -38.48 45.42
N THR A 115 13.67 -37.94 45.61
CA THR A 115 13.97 -36.75 46.41
C THR A 115 14.70 -35.64 45.63
N LEU A 116 14.98 -35.84 44.37
CA LEU A 116 15.70 -34.87 43.55
C LEU A 116 14.90 -34.55 42.27
N PHE A 117 14.62 -33.28 42.02
CA PHE A 117 14.00 -32.78 40.80
C PHE A 117 14.98 -32.73 39.63
N GLY A 118 16.27 -32.50 39.91
CA GLY A 118 17.28 -32.19 38.94
C GLY A 118 17.29 -30.69 38.57
N TYR A 119 17.20 -29.83 39.56
CA TYR A 119 17.27 -28.38 39.42
C TYR A 119 18.59 -27.98 38.75
N GLY A 120 18.53 -27.00 37.81
CA GLY A 120 19.67 -26.53 37.03
C GLY A 120 20.15 -27.46 35.91
N LYS A 121 19.58 -28.68 35.81
CA LYS A 121 19.89 -29.58 34.69
C LYS A 121 19.17 -29.14 33.44
N LEU A 122 19.85 -29.22 32.30
CA LEU A 122 19.25 -28.95 31.00
C LEU A 122 18.15 -29.98 30.69
N VAL A 123 17.05 -29.52 30.13
CA VAL A 123 15.97 -30.40 29.65
C VAL A 123 16.35 -30.94 28.27
N THR A 124 16.13 -32.22 28.04
CA THR A 124 16.23 -32.82 26.71
C THR A 124 14.90 -32.68 25.98
N GLU A 125 14.90 -32.78 24.64
CA GLU A 125 13.69 -32.80 23.84
C GLU A 125 12.69 -33.84 24.36
N ALA A 126 13.12 -35.07 24.55
CA ALA A 126 12.25 -36.13 25.06
C ALA A 126 11.60 -35.77 26.40
N GLN A 127 12.32 -35.07 27.28
CA GLN A 127 11.77 -34.63 28.56
C GLN A 127 10.79 -33.50 28.42
N PHE A 128 11.05 -32.53 27.53
CA PHE A 128 10.11 -31.44 27.27
C PHE A 128 8.83 -31.94 26.61
N LEU A 129 8.96 -32.74 25.54
CA LEU A 129 7.81 -33.34 24.86
C LEU A 129 7.01 -34.26 25.78
N THR A 130 7.66 -34.99 26.73
CA THR A 130 6.96 -35.75 27.76
C THR A 130 6.05 -34.87 28.63
N MET A 131 6.52 -33.69 29.04
CA MET A 131 5.72 -32.74 29.81
C MET A 131 4.56 -32.19 28.97
N VAL A 132 4.80 -31.90 27.68
CA VAL A 132 3.79 -31.44 26.71
C VAL A 132 2.71 -32.51 26.49
N LEU A 133 3.08 -33.77 26.28
CA LEU A 133 2.11 -34.88 26.10
C LEU A 133 1.25 -35.12 27.33
N ARG A 134 1.84 -35.01 28.52
CA ARG A 134 1.09 -35.09 29.79
C ARG A 134 0.12 -33.91 29.96
N LEU A 135 0.52 -32.71 29.55
CA LEU A 135 -0.37 -31.53 29.47
C LEU A 135 -1.59 -31.85 28.59
N LEU A 136 -1.39 -32.50 27.45
CA LEU A 136 -2.43 -32.91 26.52
C LEU A 136 -3.21 -34.15 27.01
N GLN A 137 -2.95 -34.66 28.24
CA GLN A 137 -3.62 -35.79 28.89
C GLN A 137 -3.27 -37.17 28.29
N TYR A 138 -2.09 -37.28 27.65
CA TYR A 138 -1.54 -38.60 27.29
C TYR A 138 -0.74 -39.18 28.48
N GLU A 139 -0.80 -40.49 28.64
CA GLU A 139 -0.24 -41.20 29.79
C GLU A 139 1.04 -41.97 29.43
N ASP A 140 2.06 -41.89 30.29
CA ASP A 140 3.26 -42.69 30.18
C ASP A 140 2.95 -44.19 30.19
N ASP A 141 3.73 -44.97 29.47
CA ASP A 141 3.64 -46.46 29.39
C ASP A 141 2.30 -46.98 28.84
N THR A 142 1.31 -46.09 28.61
CA THR A 142 0.04 -46.41 27.96
C THR A 142 -0.03 -45.89 26.54
N ASP A 143 0.22 -44.60 26.35
CA ASP A 143 0.14 -43.90 25.04
C ASP A 143 1.51 -43.75 24.40
N PHE A 144 2.53 -43.56 25.21
CA PHE A 144 3.92 -43.39 24.77
C PHE A 144 4.92 -43.79 25.86
N THR A 145 6.15 -43.98 25.49
CA THR A 145 7.25 -44.10 26.47
C THR A 145 8.09 -42.83 26.46
N TRP A 146 8.51 -42.38 27.64
CA TRP A 146 9.16 -41.06 27.79
C TRP A 146 10.38 -40.84 26.87
N ASN A 147 11.13 -41.87 26.57
CA ASN A 147 12.29 -41.80 25.65
C ASN A 147 11.91 -41.87 24.17
N LYS A 148 10.61 -42.02 23.84
CA LYS A 148 10.01 -42.05 22.52
C LYS A 148 8.86 -41.06 22.40
N SER A 149 8.87 -40.03 23.24
CA SER A 149 7.84 -38.98 23.23
C SER A 149 7.79 -38.21 21.89
N ALA A 150 8.92 -38.09 21.19
CA ALA A 150 8.99 -37.50 19.86
C ALA A 150 8.13 -38.23 18.81
N GLU A 151 8.03 -39.60 18.88
CA GLU A 151 7.23 -40.37 17.93
C GLU A 151 5.70 -40.05 18.04
N LEU A 152 5.20 -39.74 19.24
CA LEU A 152 3.81 -39.31 19.41
C LEU A 152 3.64 -37.84 19.13
N ALA A 153 4.59 -36.97 19.52
CA ALA A 153 4.58 -35.55 19.24
C ALA A 153 4.51 -35.27 17.72
N GLU A 154 5.32 -35.95 16.92
CA GLU A 154 5.30 -35.86 15.46
C GLU A 154 3.94 -36.28 14.86
N LYS A 155 3.31 -37.35 15.37
CA LYS A 155 1.96 -37.77 14.94
C LYS A 155 0.89 -36.75 15.28
N LEU A 156 1.09 -35.93 16.30
CA LEU A 156 0.20 -34.83 16.69
C LEU A 156 0.49 -33.53 15.94
N GLY A 157 1.48 -33.53 15.03
CA GLY A 157 1.91 -32.36 14.27
C GLY A 157 2.74 -31.37 15.06
N LEU A 158 3.30 -31.77 16.20
CA LEU A 158 4.23 -30.96 16.97
C LEU A 158 5.63 -31.03 16.36
N PRO A 159 6.38 -29.91 16.29
CA PRO A 159 7.75 -29.92 15.81
C PRO A 159 8.66 -30.82 16.66
N VAL A 160 9.49 -31.63 16.01
CA VAL A 160 10.55 -32.43 16.61
C VAL A 160 11.90 -32.04 16.03
N VAL A 161 12.91 -32.04 16.87
CA VAL A 161 14.27 -31.65 16.47
C VAL A 161 14.94 -32.84 15.78
N PRO A 162 15.58 -32.67 14.59
CA PRO A 162 16.26 -33.75 13.92
C PRO A 162 17.36 -34.42 14.82
N ALA A 163 17.47 -35.71 14.78
CA ALA A 163 18.50 -36.44 15.50
C ALA A 163 19.89 -35.90 15.12
N ASN A 164 20.66 -35.41 16.07
CA ASN A 164 21.97 -34.76 15.97
C ASN A 164 21.96 -33.20 15.82
N SER A 165 20.88 -32.52 16.07
CA SER A 165 20.77 -31.03 15.99
C SER A 165 21.35 -30.28 17.22
N GLY A 166 21.96 -30.99 18.18
CA GLY A 166 22.55 -30.38 19.35
C GLY A 166 21.65 -30.36 20.60
N GLU A 167 21.85 -29.37 21.48
CA GLU A 167 21.11 -29.24 22.73
C GLU A 167 19.71 -28.63 22.48
N TYR A 168 18.72 -29.02 23.27
CA TYR A 168 17.35 -28.49 23.17
C TYR A 168 17.27 -27.04 23.66
N THR A 169 16.90 -26.13 22.77
CA THR A 169 16.98 -24.68 23.03
C THR A 169 15.62 -24.09 23.43
N ARG A 170 15.61 -22.86 23.90
CA ARG A 170 14.41 -22.06 24.16
C ARG A 170 13.60 -21.83 22.86
N GLY A 171 14.26 -21.70 21.72
CA GLY A 171 13.66 -21.60 20.40
C GLY A 171 12.88 -22.85 20.03
N ASN A 172 13.45 -24.05 20.26
CA ASN A 172 12.75 -25.31 20.05
C ASN A 172 11.47 -25.42 20.90
N ALA A 173 11.55 -24.97 22.16
CA ALA A 173 10.37 -24.94 23.03
C ALA A 173 9.30 -23.96 22.52
N VAL A 174 9.68 -22.80 22.00
CA VAL A 174 8.77 -21.82 21.38
C VAL A 174 8.04 -22.42 20.18
N ASP A 175 8.74 -23.13 19.29
CA ASP A 175 8.15 -23.78 18.12
C ASP A 175 7.12 -24.84 18.52
N VAL A 176 7.44 -25.65 19.53
CA VAL A 176 6.50 -26.65 20.09
C VAL A 176 5.29 -25.97 20.73
N ILE A 177 5.49 -24.95 21.57
CA ILE A 177 4.41 -24.23 22.25
C ILE A 177 3.47 -23.57 21.23
N TRP A 178 4.00 -23.01 20.16
CA TRP A 178 3.22 -22.41 19.10
C TRP A 178 2.28 -23.42 18.42
N ALA A 179 2.84 -24.57 17.99
CA ALA A 179 2.05 -25.63 17.38
C ALA A 179 1.04 -26.26 18.36
N LEU A 180 1.37 -26.25 19.66
CA LEU A 180 0.53 -26.81 20.72
C LEU A 180 -0.78 -26.04 20.89
N LEU A 181 -0.83 -24.72 20.59
CA LEU A 181 -2.03 -23.91 20.72
C LEU A 181 -3.20 -24.47 19.91
N GLU A 182 -2.94 -24.99 18.72
CA GLU A 182 -3.94 -25.59 17.83
C GLU A 182 -4.14 -27.10 18.08
N THR A 183 -3.36 -27.68 18.98
CA THR A 183 -3.44 -29.12 19.27
C THR A 183 -4.58 -29.42 20.23
N LYS A 184 -5.39 -30.43 19.89
CA LYS A 184 -6.50 -30.91 20.76
C LYS A 184 -5.99 -31.81 21.86
N PHE A 185 -6.67 -31.78 23.00
CA PHE A 185 -6.45 -32.76 24.08
C PHE A 185 -6.77 -34.18 23.63
N LYS A 186 -6.18 -35.21 24.26
CA LYS A 186 -6.47 -36.64 23.98
C LYS A 186 -7.94 -36.97 24.03
N SER A 187 -8.69 -36.36 24.94
CA SER A 187 -10.14 -36.52 25.07
C SER A 187 -10.93 -35.99 23.86
N GLY A 188 -10.30 -35.31 22.90
CA GLY A 188 -10.92 -34.63 21.78
C GLY A 188 -11.60 -33.31 22.20
N GLY A 189 -12.29 -32.68 21.28
CA GLY A 189 -13.02 -31.44 21.55
C GLY A 189 -12.13 -30.18 21.32
N LYS A 190 -11.90 -29.40 22.33
CA LYS A 190 -11.23 -28.07 22.24
C LYS A 190 -9.72 -28.17 22.04
N THR A 191 -9.17 -27.16 21.41
CA THR A 191 -7.71 -26.94 21.33
C THR A 191 -7.19 -26.37 22.66
N LEU A 192 -5.87 -26.34 22.81
CA LEU A 192 -5.24 -25.68 23.97
C LEU A 192 -5.61 -24.19 23.99
N ALA A 193 -5.55 -23.48 22.85
CA ALA A 193 -5.92 -22.07 22.77
C ALA A 193 -7.35 -21.82 23.23
N GLN A 194 -8.32 -22.57 22.75
CA GLN A 194 -9.72 -22.47 23.18
C GLN A 194 -9.88 -22.67 24.70
N THR A 195 -9.13 -23.60 25.28
CA THR A 195 -9.14 -23.83 26.72
C THR A 195 -8.54 -22.68 27.51
N LEU A 196 -7.50 -22.05 27.00
CA LEU A 196 -6.85 -20.88 27.62
C LEU A 196 -7.72 -19.64 27.56
N ILE A 197 -8.45 -19.43 26.44
CA ILE A 197 -9.44 -18.35 26.28
C ILE A 197 -10.55 -18.53 27.32
N GLU A 198 -11.12 -19.72 27.44
CA GLU A 198 -12.18 -19.98 28.44
C GLU A 198 -11.72 -19.80 29.89
N LYS A 199 -10.43 -20.01 30.17
CA LYS A 199 -9.81 -19.75 31.46
C LYS A 199 -9.46 -18.26 31.67
N GLY A 200 -9.63 -17.41 30.65
CA GLY A 200 -9.31 -16.00 30.72
C GLY A 200 -7.81 -15.69 30.77
N VAL A 201 -6.94 -16.59 30.27
CA VAL A 201 -5.49 -16.36 30.22
C VAL A 201 -5.17 -15.29 29.20
N PHE A 202 -5.87 -15.32 28.08
CA PHE A 202 -5.90 -14.25 27.07
C PHE A 202 -7.28 -14.23 26.39
N THR A 203 -7.60 -13.12 25.75
CA THR A 203 -8.88 -13.00 25.04
C THR A 203 -8.81 -13.65 23.66
N GLU A 204 -9.97 -14.07 23.14
CA GLU A 204 -10.05 -14.56 21.76
C GLU A 204 -9.56 -13.51 20.76
N LYS A 205 -9.85 -12.23 20.99
CA LYS A 205 -9.35 -11.10 20.20
C LYS A 205 -7.81 -11.09 20.19
N ALA A 206 -7.15 -11.14 21.35
CA ALA A 206 -5.68 -11.16 21.43
C ALA A 206 -5.09 -12.40 20.73
N TYR A 207 -5.77 -13.54 20.80
CA TYR A 207 -5.33 -14.75 20.09
C TYR A 207 -5.43 -14.60 18.57
N ARG A 208 -6.51 -14.02 18.08
CA ARG A 208 -6.70 -13.74 16.64
C ARG A 208 -5.74 -12.68 16.13
N GLU A 209 -5.48 -11.66 16.93
CA GLU A 209 -4.48 -10.62 16.60
C GLU A 209 -3.09 -11.23 16.38
N VAL A 210 -2.64 -12.15 17.23
CA VAL A 210 -1.34 -12.80 17.05
C VAL A 210 -1.33 -13.84 15.93
N LEU A 211 -2.48 -14.37 15.52
CA LEU A 211 -2.64 -15.23 14.35
C LEU A 211 -2.87 -14.42 13.06
N GLY A 212 -3.13 -13.11 13.17
CA GLY A 212 -3.48 -12.23 12.07
C GLY A 212 -4.86 -12.48 11.48
N GLU A 213 -5.75 -13.04 12.25
CA GLU A 213 -7.13 -13.23 11.86
C GLU A 213 -7.94 -12.00 12.25
N ASP A 214 -8.54 -11.33 11.24
CA ASP A 214 -9.45 -10.22 11.46
C ASP A 214 -10.75 -10.70 12.13
N SER A 215 -11.29 -9.93 13.05
CA SER A 215 -12.42 -10.30 13.92
C SER A 215 -13.78 -10.47 13.24
N SER A 216 -13.87 -10.29 11.92
CA SER A 216 -15.13 -10.24 11.19
C SER A 216 -15.70 -11.57 10.65
N ASN A 217 -15.06 -12.74 10.89
CA ASN A 217 -15.51 -14.04 10.34
C ASN A 217 -15.49 -15.19 11.34
N ILE A 218 -16.25 -15.07 12.42
CA ILE A 218 -16.22 -16.00 13.56
C ILE A 218 -17.03 -17.30 13.37
N GLY A 219 -17.94 -17.39 12.42
CA GLY A 219 -18.91 -18.50 12.36
C GLY A 219 -18.61 -19.66 11.42
N ALA A 220 -17.66 -19.56 10.50
CA ALA A 220 -17.64 -20.44 9.32
C ALA A 220 -16.37 -21.28 9.06
N ILE A 221 -15.30 -21.19 9.83
CA ILE A 221 -14.00 -21.76 9.39
C ILE A 221 -13.43 -22.90 10.27
N LEU A 222 -14.22 -23.62 11.00
CA LEU A 222 -13.70 -24.76 11.81
C LEU A 222 -13.95 -26.18 11.29
N PRO A 223 -14.26 -26.46 10.01
CA PRO A 223 -14.17 -27.86 9.55
C PRO A 223 -13.32 -28.14 8.30
N ILE A 224 -12.54 -27.22 7.75
CA ILE A 224 -11.94 -27.44 6.40
C ILE A 224 -10.40 -27.52 6.42
N LEU A 225 -9.79 -28.35 7.21
CA LEU A 225 -8.38 -28.69 7.02
C LEU A 225 -8.06 -30.14 7.46
N ARG A 226 -8.72 -31.11 6.87
CA ARG A 226 -8.19 -32.47 6.69
C ARG A 226 -8.84 -33.08 5.46
N PRO A 227 -8.11 -33.76 4.57
CA PRO A 227 -8.72 -34.61 3.56
C PRO A 227 -9.38 -35.80 4.24
N ASP A 228 -10.67 -35.98 3.99
CA ASP A 228 -11.42 -37.13 4.40
C ASP A 228 -10.95 -38.38 3.65
N PRO A 229 -10.85 -39.54 4.31
CA PRO A 229 -10.69 -40.79 3.60
C PRO A 229 -12.00 -41.19 2.92
N ASP A 230 -11.91 -41.81 1.75
CA ASP A 230 -12.98 -42.21 0.85
C ASP A 230 -14.24 -42.74 1.51
N PRO A 231 -15.45 -42.33 1.07
CA PRO A 231 -16.69 -42.79 1.61
C PRO A 231 -16.96 -44.26 1.15
N LYS A 232 -17.34 -45.08 2.12
CA LYS A 232 -17.92 -46.40 1.82
C LYS A 232 -19.32 -46.24 1.27
N PRO A 233 -19.77 -47.12 0.37
CA PRO A 233 -21.08 -47.02 -0.25
C PRO A 233 -22.23 -47.27 0.75
N ASP A 234 -23.26 -46.44 0.64
CA ASP A 234 -24.49 -46.44 1.42
C ASP A 234 -25.32 -47.73 1.17
N PRO A 235 -26.00 -48.30 2.17
CA PRO A 235 -26.98 -49.31 1.98
C PRO A 235 -28.36 -48.73 1.59
N ASP A 236 -29.11 -49.47 0.75
CA ASP A 236 -30.38 -49.14 0.15
C ASP A 236 -31.43 -48.50 1.10
N PRO A 237 -32.26 -47.59 0.62
CA PRO A 237 -33.23 -46.85 1.40
C PRO A 237 -34.44 -47.72 1.76
N LYS A 238 -34.88 -47.69 3.02
CA LYS A 238 -36.15 -48.21 3.47
C LYS A 238 -37.31 -47.31 3.07
N PRO A 239 -38.52 -47.84 2.81
CA PRO A 239 -39.66 -47.05 2.39
C PRO A 239 -40.18 -46.11 3.50
N ASP A 240 -40.58 -44.90 3.06
CA ASP A 240 -41.12 -43.79 3.86
C ASP A 240 -42.41 -44.19 4.64
N PRO A 241 -42.54 -43.74 5.88
CA PRO A 241 -43.83 -43.66 6.54
C PRO A 241 -44.60 -42.39 6.16
N ASP A 242 -45.92 -42.44 6.18
CA ASP A 242 -46.90 -41.41 5.82
C ASP A 242 -46.58 -40.00 6.32
N PRO A 243 -46.94 -38.97 5.58
CA PRO A 243 -46.62 -37.58 5.91
C PRO A 243 -47.39 -37.14 7.17
N LYS A 244 -46.60 -36.65 8.16
CA LYS A 244 -47.17 -35.88 9.27
C LYS A 244 -47.63 -34.51 8.74
N PRO A 245 -48.67 -33.90 9.35
CA PRO A 245 -49.06 -32.51 9.01
C PRO A 245 -47.92 -31.56 9.21
N ASP A 246 -47.80 -30.60 8.29
CA ASP A 246 -46.83 -29.52 8.29
C ASP A 246 -46.71 -28.88 9.68
N PRO A 247 -45.48 -28.69 10.20
CA PRO A 247 -45.31 -27.81 11.36
C PRO A 247 -45.69 -26.38 10.93
N ASP A 248 -46.19 -25.60 11.89
CA ASP A 248 -46.37 -24.15 11.73
C ASP A 248 -45.10 -23.53 11.15
N PRO A 249 -45.20 -22.53 10.24
CA PRO A 249 -44.03 -21.85 9.69
C PRO A 249 -43.14 -21.40 10.85
N ASP A 250 -41.82 -21.74 10.74
CA ASP A 250 -40.83 -21.25 11.67
C ASP A 250 -41.00 -19.73 11.78
N PRO A 251 -40.90 -19.14 12.98
CA PRO A 251 -40.88 -17.69 13.11
C PRO A 251 -39.76 -17.14 12.23
N ASP A 252 -40.07 -16.07 11.52
CA ASP A 252 -39.04 -15.34 10.73
C ASP A 252 -37.78 -15.16 11.60
N PRO A 253 -36.58 -15.38 11.06
CA PRO A 253 -35.35 -15.18 11.81
C PRO A 253 -35.36 -13.75 12.40
N GLU A 254 -35.03 -13.65 13.67
CA GLU A 254 -34.92 -12.32 14.32
C GLU A 254 -33.98 -11.42 13.50
N PRO A 255 -34.31 -10.13 13.31
CA PRO A 255 -33.47 -9.21 12.53
C PRO A 255 -32.07 -9.11 13.13
N THR A 256 -31.06 -9.22 12.30
CA THR A 256 -29.65 -9.11 12.70
C THR A 256 -29.08 -7.71 12.59
N GLU A 257 -29.84 -6.78 11.97
CA GLU A 257 -29.48 -5.35 11.81
C GLU A 257 -30.76 -4.49 11.79
N GLN A 258 -30.58 -3.17 11.94
CA GLN A 258 -31.62 -2.16 11.69
C GLN A 258 -31.45 -1.65 10.23
N PRO A 259 -32.21 -2.11 9.25
CA PRO A 259 -32.13 -1.61 7.90
C PRO A 259 -32.95 -0.32 7.74
N VAL A 260 -32.34 0.70 7.09
CA VAL A 260 -33.00 1.94 6.71
C VAL A 260 -32.71 2.22 5.23
N TYR A 261 -33.71 2.59 4.47
CA TYR A 261 -33.57 2.75 3.02
C TYR A 261 -33.70 4.20 2.56
N VAL A 262 -32.86 4.56 1.58
CA VAL A 262 -32.91 5.85 0.88
C VAL A 262 -32.87 5.63 -0.63
N SER A 263 -33.60 6.46 -1.38
CA SER A 263 -33.65 6.41 -2.84
C SER A 263 -33.64 7.82 -3.43
N PRO A 264 -32.94 8.09 -4.54
CA PRO A 264 -33.06 9.39 -5.22
C PRO A 264 -34.46 9.65 -5.80
N SER A 265 -35.27 8.59 -5.92
CA SER A 265 -36.69 8.68 -6.29
C SER A 265 -37.65 8.56 -5.10
N GLY A 266 -37.13 8.51 -3.86
CA GLY A 266 -37.92 8.44 -2.63
C GLY A 266 -38.75 9.70 -2.42
N GLY A 267 -39.92 9.55 -1.78
CA GLY A 267 -40.81 10.69 -1.48
C GLY A 267 -40.38 11.47 -0.23
N SER A 268 -40.89 12.69 -0.11
CA SER A 268 -40.74 13.47 1.12
C SER A 268 -41.37 12.80 2.35
N ASP A 269 -42.30 11.89 2.13
CA ASP A 269 -43.11 11.21 3.14
C ASP A 269 -42.59 9.77 3.38
N GLY A 270 -41.37 9.43 2.89
CA GLY A 270 -40.76 8.14 3.14
C GLY A 270 -40.50 7.93 4.64
N ASP A 271 -40.66 6.71 5.12
CA ASP A 271 -40.47 6.31 6.51
C ASP A 271 -39.19 5.50 6.72
N GLY A 272 -38.37 5.32 5.67
CA GLY A 272 -37.12 4.58 5.68
C GLY A 272 -37.29 3.08 5.53
N SER A 273 -38.52 2.58 5.33
CA SER A 273 -38.73 1.20 4.95
C SER A 273 -38.32 0.95 3.49
N LYS A 274 -38.16 -0.33 3.11
CA LYS A 274 -37.79 -0.70 1.75
C LYS A 274 -38.82 -0.25 0.71
N ASP A 275 -40.09 -0.24 1.09
CA ASP A 275 -41.21 0.13 0.21
C ASP A 275 -41.50 1.63 0.20
N ALA A 276 -41.04 2.35 1.24
CA ALA A 276 -41.18 3.80 1.38
C ALA A 276 -39.84 4.44 1.80
N PRO A 277 -38.78 4.36 0.94
CA PRO A 277 -37.48 4.88 1.27
C PRO A 277 -37.47 6.40 1.42
N PHE A 278 -36.57 6.92 2.25
CA PHE A 278 -36.32 8.37 2.34
C PHE A 278 -35.85 8.93 0.99
N GLY A 279 -36.15 10.20 0.72
CA GLY A 279 -35.80 10.90 -0.53
C GLY A 279 -34.43 11.58 -0.52
N SER A 280 -33.74 11.65 0.62
CA SER A 280 -32.40 12.28 0.72
C SER A 280 -31.54 11.65 1.81
N LEU A 281 -30.22 11.78 1.66
CA LEU A 281 -29.25 11.29 2.65
C LEU A 281 -29.41 12.00 4.00
N GLU A 282 -29.68 13.30 3.98
CA GLU A 282 -29.91 14.07 5.19
C GLU A 282 -31.15 13.60 5.96
N ALA A 283 -32.21 13.25 5.26
CA ALA A 283 -33.44 12.75 5.91
C ALA A 283 -33.17 11.45 6.69
N VAL A 284 -32.37 10.54 6.12
CA VAL A 284 -31.93 9.32 6.82
C VAL A 284 -31.07 9.65 8.03
N ARG A 285 -30.05 10.50 7.84
CA ARG A 285 -29.16 10.90 8.93
C ARG A 285 -29.95 11.49 10.11
N ASP A 286 -30.83 12.46 9.80
CA ASP A 286 -31.62 13.15 10.82
C ASP A 286 -32.61 12.20 11.51
N TYR A 287 -33.21 11.26 10.78
CA TYR A 287 -34.02 10.18 11.34
C TYR A 287 -33.23 9.28 12.29
N LEU A 288 -32.02 8.85 11.89
CA LEU A 288 -31.18 7.95 12.69
C LEU A 288 -30.68 8.60 13.98
N ARG A 289 -30.45 9.89 13.99
CA ARG A 289 -30.10 10.61 15.22
C ARG A 289 -31.16 10.50 16.31
N GLU A 290 -32.41 10.31 15.95
CA GLU A 290 -33.54 10.17 16.87
C GLU A 290 -33.98 8.70 17.07
N ASN A 291 -33.74 7.82 16.08
CA ASN A 291 -34.40 6.51 16.00
C ASN A 291 -33.42 5.34 15.79
N ARG A 292 -32.11 5.56 16.02
CA ARG A 292 -31.12 4.48 15.87
C ARG A 292 -31.30 3.40 16.94
N SER A 293 -31.17 2.12 16.52
CA SER A 293 -31.21 0.96 17.43
C SER A 293 -30.09 1.03 18.46
N THR A 294 -30.40 0.63 19.68
CA THR A 294 -29.45 0.42 20.76
C THR A 294 -29.10 -1.07 20.97
N GLU A 295 -29.65 -1.95 20.13
CA GLU A 295 -29.53 -3.40 20.26
C GLU A 295 -28.98 -4.05 18.99
N LEU A 296 -29.09 -3.38 17.84
CA LEU A 296 -28.70 -3.92 16.54
C LEU A 296 -27.84 -2.92 15.77
N PRO A 297 -26.82 -3.39 15.01
CA PRO A 297 -26.08 -2.56 14.07
C PRO A 297 -27.04 -1.90 13.06
N THR A 298 -26.68 -0.72 12.59
CA THR A 298 -27.52 0.03 11.66
C THR A 298 -26.92 -0.02 10.25
N THR A 299 -27.75 -0.41 9.27
CA THR A 299 -27.38 -0.38 7.86
C THR A 299 -28.31 0.55 7.08
N VAL A 300 -27.73 1.60 6.49
CA VAL A 300 -28.41 2.45 5.52
C VAL A 300 -28.19 1.93 4.12
N TYR A 301 -29.22 1.43 3.49
CA TYR A 301 -29.22 0.96 2.11
C TYR A 301 -29.55 2.08 1.14
N LEU A 302 -28.56 2.50 0.35
CA LEU A 302 -28.77 3.41 -0.75
C LEU A 302 -29.27 2.62 -1.96
N ARG A 303 -30.45 2.96 -2.46
CA ARG A 303 -31.01 2.37 -3.68
C ARG A 303 -30.35 2.96 -4.92
N GLY A 304 -30.28 2.18 -5.97
CA GLY A 304 -29.62 2.55 -7.21
C GLY A 304 -30.12 3.84 -7.82
N GLY A 305 -29.19 4.59 -8.39
CA GLY A 305 -29.43 5.87 -9.05
C GLY A 305 -28.40 6.94 -8.67
N THR A 306 -28.65 8.16 -9.12
CA THR A 306 -27.73 9.29 -8.94
C THR A 306 -28.23 10.24 -7.86
N TYR A 307 -27.46 10.38 -6.81
CA TYR A 307 -27.65 11.35 -5.71
C TYR A 307 -26.81 12.60 -6.02
N VAL A 308 -27.46 13.63 -6.57
CA VAL A 308 -26.79 14.90 -6.88
C VAL A 308 -26.80 15.77 -5.62
N LEU A 309 -25.63 16.01 -5.08
CA LEU A 309 -25.46 16.86 -3.91
C LEU A 309 -25.35 18.34 -4.32
N ASN A 310 -25.94 19.22 -3.53
CA ASN A 310 -25.83 20.68 -3.68
C ASN A 310 -25.05 21.34 -2.52
N LYS A 311 -24.60 20.55 -1.56
CA LYS A 311 -23.77 20.88 -0.41
C LYS A 311 -23.12 19.60 0.11
N THR A 312 -22.13 19.74 0.95
CA THR A 312 -21.50 18.62 1.64
C THR A 312 -22.53 17.80 2.44
N PHE A 313 -22.53 16.47 2.24
CA PHE A 313 -23.22 15.54 3.12
C PHE A 313 -22.35 15.32 4.37
N GLU A 314 -22.79 15.85 5.49
CA GLU A 314 -22.02 15.86 6.75
C GLU A 314 -22.50 14.76 7.69
N LEU A 315 -21.55 13.94 8.15
CA LEU A 315 -21.67 12.96 9.21
C LEU A 315 -20.73 13.35 10.35
N THR A 316 -21.22 13.29 11.58
CA THR A 316 -20.49 13.75 12.76
C THR A 316 -20.36 12.63 13.82
N ALA A 317 -19.84 12.94 14.99
CA ALA A 317 -19.76 11.98 16.10
C ALA A 317 -21.13 11.35 16.47
N GLU A 318 -22.24 12.09 16.25
CA GLU A 318 -23.58 11.57 16.52
C GLU A 318 -24.01 10.47 15.55
N ASP A 319 -23.40 10.42 14.36
CA ASP A 319 -23.75 9.49 13.28
C ASP A 319 -22.91 8.21 13.32
N GLY A 320 -21.86 8.16 14.14
CA GLY A 320 -21.01 7.01 14.36
C GLY A 320 -21.65 5.92 15.21
N GLY A 321 -21.03 4.75 15.26
CA GLY A 321 -21.44 3.59 16.04
C GLY A 321 -20.47 3.25 17.18
N THR A 322 -20.52 1.98 17.58
CA THR A 322 -19.55 1.31 18.45
C THR A 322 -19.06 0.03 17.79
N GLU A 323 -18.08 -0.65 18.39
CA GLU A 323 -17.57 -1.93 17.88
C GLU A 323 -18.70 -2.96 17.71
N GLU A 324 -19.62 -3.04 18.67
CA GLU A 324 -20.74 -3.98 18.64
C GLU A 324 -21.90 -3.50 17.75
N LEU A 325 -22.06 -2.20 17.58
CA LEU A 325 -23.18 -1.58 16.88
C LEU A 325 -22.67 -0.56 15.83
N PRO A 326 -21.94 -1.00 14.80
CA PRO A 326 -21.44 -0.10 13.77
C PRO A 326 -22.58 0.48 12.92
N VAL A 327 -22.30 1.59 12.26
CA VAL A 327 -23.19 2.22 11.28
C VAL A 327 -22.59 2.09 9.89
N THR A 328 -23.31 1.49 8.97
CA THR A 328 -22.85 1.28 7.60
C THR A 328 -23.78 1.95 6.60
N TRP A 329 -23.24 2.81 5.76
CA TRP A 329 -23.91 3.38 4.59
C TRP A 329 -23.44 2.62 3.35
N ARG A 330 -24.33 1.81 2.76
CA ARG A 330 -23.94 0.95 1.64
C ARG A 330 -24.90 0.97 0.48
N ALA A 331 -24.37 0.73 -0.71
CA ALA A 331 -25.20 0.48 -1.88
C ALA A 331 -26.06 -0.79 -1.66
N TYR A 332 -27.31 -0.73 -2.11
CA TYR A 332 -28.16 -1.92 -2.08
C TYR A 332 -27.56 -3.00 -3.01
N PRO A 333 -27.48 -4.25 -2.59
CA PRO A 333 -26.81 -5.32 -3.36
C PRO A 333 -27.32 -5.42 -4.80
N GLY A 334 -26.37 -5.36 -5.75
CA GLY A 334 -26.66 -5.43 -7.19
C GLY A 334 -27.19 -4.13 -7.80
N GLU A 335 -27.18 -3.01 -7.07
CA GLU A 335 -27.62 -1.71 -7.59
C GLU A 335 -26.44 -0.73 -7.64
N THR A 336 -26.33 0.04 -8.71
CA THR A 336 -25.29 1.08 -8.85
C THR A 336 -25.76 2.38 -8.20
N VAL A 337 -24.98 2.86 -7.22
CA VAL A 337 -25.22 4.10 -6.48
C VAL A 337 -24.16 5.12 -6.84
N ILE A 338 -24.57 6.27 -7.38
CA ILE A 338 -23.66 7.37 -7.76
C ILE A 338 -23.94 8.58 -6.87
N ILE A 339 -22.97 9.00 -6.09
CA ILE A 339 -22.98 10.26 -5.33
C ILE A 339 -22.12 11.26 -6.08
N THR A 340 -22.69 12.41 -6.47
CA THR A 340 -22.00 13.35 -7.37
C THR A 340 -22.33 14.81 -7.04
N GLY A 341 -21.36 15.68 -7.31
CA GLY A 341 -21.57 17.13 -7.29
C GLY A 341 -22.04 17.73 -8.63
N SER A 342 -22.31 16.89 -9.65
CA SER A 342 -22.71 17.34 -10.99
C SER A 342 -23.98 16.64 -11.47
N ALA A 343 -24.98 17.43 -11.88
CA ALA A 343 -26.20 16.89 -12.50
C ALA A 343 -25.93 16.28 -13.87
N GLY A 344 -24.92 16.80 -14.58
CA GLY A 344 -24.59 16.38 -15.94
C GLY A 344 -25.45 17.01 -17.01
N ALA A 345 -24.95 17.01 -18.25
CA ALA A 345 -25.60 17.46 -19.45
C ALA A 345 -25.76 16.32 -20.46
N SER A 346 -26.88 16.24 -21.16
CA SER A 346 -27.09 15.25 -22.22
C SER A 346 -26.33 15.64 -23.49
N LEU A 347 -25.73 14.67 -24.18
CA LEU A 347 -25.13 14.87 -25.51
C LEU A 347 -26.14 15.29 -26.57
N SER A 348 -27.44 15.21 -26.30
CA SER A 348 -28.46 15.77 -27.19
C SER A 348 -28.37 17.28 -27.35
N ALA A 349 -27.72 17.99 -26.40
CA ALA A 349 -27.46 19.42 -26.46
C ALA A 349 -26.30 19.82 -27.41
N PHE A 350 -25.51 18.86 -27.86
CA PHE A 350 -24.39 19.08 -28.77
C PHE A 350 -24.78 18.85 -30.22
N GLU A 351 -24.21 19.67 -31.10
CA GLU A 351 -24.36 19.55 -32.56
C GLU A 351 -23.02 19.22 -33.22
N PRO A 352 -23.00 18.53 -34.36
CA PRO A 352 -21.76 18.31 -35.12
C PRO A 352 -21.09 19.65 -35.47
N VAL A 353 -19.77 19.71 -35.34
CA VAL A 353 -19.00 20.88 -35.73
C VAL A 353 -19.16 21.20 -37.24
N SER A 354 -19.24 22.47 -37.62
CA SER A 354 -19.44 22.92 -39.01
C SER A 354 -18.66 24.19 -39.29
N GLY A 355 -18.64 24.58 -40.59
CA GLY A 355 -18.00 25.81 -41.06
C GLY A 355 -16.48 25.81 -40.91
N GLU A 356 -15.88 26.96 -40.69
CA GLU A 356 -14.44 27.19 -40.63
C GLU A 356 -13.78 26.37 -39.49
N MET A 357 -14.44 26.26 -38.35
CA MET A 357 -13.92 25.45 -37.24
C MET A 357 -13.78 23.97 -37.60
N LYS A 358 -14.67 23.41 -38.42
CA LYS A 358 -14.53 22.06 -38.92
C LYS A 358 -13.28 21.85 -39.75
N GLU A 359 -12.91 22.82 -40.58
CA GLU A 359 -11.78 22.75 -41.51
C GLU A 359 -10.41 22.76 -40.80
N LYS A 360 -10.36 23.23 -39.54
CA LYS A 360 -9.16 23.23 -38.70
C LYS A 360 -8.83 21.88 -38.07
N LEU A 361 -9.78 20.95 -38.05
CA LEU A 361 -9.62 19.62 -37.46
C LEU A 361 -9.03 18.61 -38.42
N SER A 362 -8.43 17.57 -37.89
CA SER A 362 -7.99 16.40 -38.68
C SER A 362 -9.17 15.78 -39.46
N PRO A 363 -8.96 15.09 -40.60
CA PRO A 363 -10.03 14.53 -41.41
C PRO A 363 -10.94 13.53 -40.67
N ASP A 364 -10.41 12.89 -39.61
CA ASP A 364 -11.19 11.97 -38.77
C ASP A 364 -12.00 12.73 -37.72
N ALA A 365 -11.39 13.66 -36.99
CA ALA A 365 -12.04 14.53 -36.02
C ALA A 365 -13.22 15.32 -36.62
N GLN A 366 -13.12 15.75 -37.88
CA GLN A 366 -14.20 16.42 -38.63
C GLN A 366 -15.52 15.64 -38.71
N LYS A 367 -15.48 14.33 -38.51
CA LYS A 367 -16.66 13.46 -38.58
C LYS A 367 -17.33 13.29 -37.22
N HIS A 368 -16.56 13.45 -36.13
CA HIS A 368 -16.95 13.03 -34.79
C HIS A 368 -17.08 14.18 -33.79
N VAL A 369 -16.28 15.24 -33.96
CA VAL A 369 -16.29 16.36 -33.01
C VAL A 369 -17.65 17.05 -32.97
N MET A 370 -18.12 17.30 -31.77
CA MET A 370 -19.38 17.96 -31.46
C MET A 370 -19.12 19.23 -30.68
N VAL A 371 -20.08 20.19 -30.75
CA VAL A 371 -19.96 21.49 -30.09
C VAL A 371 -21.28 21.91 -29.45
N ALA A 372 -21.19 22.55 -28.29
CA ALA A 372 -22.33 23.19 -27.63
C ALA A 372 -21.94 24.56 -27.08
N ASP A 373 -22.96 25.41 -26.86
CA ASP A 373 -22.78 26.60 -26.03
C ASP A 373 -22.72 26.16 -24.56
N ALA A 374 -21.60 26.39 -23.91
CA ALA A 374 -21.35 25.93 -22.54
C ALA A 374 -22.38 26.51 -21.55
N SER A 375 -22.87 27.73 -21.79
CA SER A 375 -23.86 28.38 -20.93
C SER A 375 -25.22 27.70 -20.95
N ALA A 376 -25.50 26.92 -22.00
CA ALA A 376 -26.74 26.17 -22.16
C ALA A 376 -26.72 24.76 -21.52
N LEU A 377 -25.54 24.31 -21.02
CA LEU A 377 -25.34 22.95 -20.53
C LEU A 377 -25.65 22.77 -19.02
N ASP A 378 -25.81 23.85 -18.28
CA ASP A 378 -25.99 23.85 -16.80
C ASP A 378 -24.90 23.07 -16.05
N LEU A 379 -23.68 23.07 -16.59
CA LEU A 379 -22.52 22.39 -15.99
C LEU A 379 -21.74 23.27 -15.00
N GLY A 380 -22.06 24.56 -14.91
CA GLY A 380 -21.29 25.56 -14.17
C GLY A 380 -20.27 26.30 -15.05
N THR A 381 -19.35 27.04 -14.43
CA THR A 381 -18.36 27.84 -15.15
C THR A 381 -17.19 26.98 -15.58
N ILE A 382 -16.89 26.98 -16.88
CA ILE A 382 -15.69 26.35 -17.43
C ILE A 382 -14.59 27.42 -17.51
N SER A 383 -13.40 27.09 -17.02
CA SER A 383 -12.21 27.91 -17.11
C SER A 383 -11.01 27.00 -17.37
N VAL A 384 -10.13 27.39 -18.27
CA VAL A 384 -8.86 26.69 -18.55
C VAL A 384 -7.73 27.70 -18.42
N GLY A 385 -6.74 27.40 -17.60
CA GLY A 385 -5.62 28.30 -17.36
C GLY A 385 -4.52 27.66 -16.53
N LEU A 386 -3.77 28.48 -15.84
CA LEU A 386 -2.72 28.04 -14.93
C LEU A 386 -3.02 28.49 -13.50
N THR A 387 -2.63 27.68 -12.51
CA THR A 387 -2.64 28.13 -11.12
C THR A 387 -1.66 29.27 -10.89
N GLN A 388 -1.81 30.01 -9.81
CA GLN A 388 -0.96 31.15 -9.46
C GLN A 388 0.55 30.84 -9.44
N SER A 389 0.93 29.59 -9.17
CA SER A 389 2.33 29.14 -9.16
C SER A 389 2.83 28.61 -10.51
N ASN A 390 1.96 28.51 -11.52
CA ASN A 390 2.22 27.95 -12.86
C ASN A 390 2.70 26.47 -12.88
N PHE A 391 2.51 25.74 -11.78
CA PHE A 391 2.89 24.31 -11.66
C PHE A 391 1.74 23.35 -11.93
N CYS A 392 0.54 23.88 -12.17
CA CYS A 392 -0.64 23.09 -12.38
C CYS A 392 -1.53 23.78 -13.41
N ILE A 393 -2.13 22.99 -14.28
CA ILE A 393 -3.23 23.44 -15.13
C ILE A 393 -4.46 23.60 -14.24
N ASP A 394 -5.15 24.73 -14.33
CA ASP A 394 -6.42 25.01 -13.68
C ASP A 394 -7.54 24.78 -14.69
N ALA A 395 -8.08 23.59 -14.72
CA ALA A 395 -9.13 23.17 -15.62
C ALA A 395 -10.02 22.12 -14.95
N PRO A 396 -11.32 22.06 -15.29
CA PRO A 396 -12.22 21.01 -14.79
C PRO A 396 -11.85 19.64 -15.37
N LEU A 397 -12.26 18.59 -14.69
CA LEU A 397 -12.27 17.25 -15.23
C LEU A 397 -13.66 16.95 -15.81
N PHE A 398 -13.68 16.35 -16.98
CA PHE A 398 -14.89 15.87 -17.62
C PHE A 398 -14.94 14.35 -17.63
N SER A 399 -16.16 13.81 -17.54
CA SER A 399 -16.43 12.40 -17.83
C SER A 399 -17.69 12.24 -18.66
N LEU A 400 -17.70 11.30 -19.58
CA LEU A 400 -18.83 10.96 -20.44
C LEU A 400 -19.26 9.53 -20.13
N ASP A 401 -20.47 9.37 -19.57
CA ASP A 401 -20.98 8.09 -19.02
C ASP A 401 -20.02 7.42 -18.02
N GLY A 402 -19.26 8.23 -17.27
CA GLY A 402 -18.27 7.78 -16.30
C GLY A 402 -16.86 7.59 -16.86
N GLN A 403 -16.66 7.55 -18.18
CA GLN A 403 -15.33 7.51 -18.79
C GLN A 403 -14.70 8.90 -18.76
N HIS A 404 -13.45 8.98 -18.29
CA HIS A 404 -12.72 10.26 -18.20
C HIS A 404 -12.41 10.84 -19.57
N MET A 405 -12.61 12.17 -19.70
CA MET A 405 -12.25 12.92 -20.90
C MET A 405 -11.06 13.84 -20.62
N ARG A 406 -10.09 13.82 -21.50
CA ARG A 406 -8.84 14.60 -21.38
C ARG A 406 -8.97 15.97 -22.03
N LEU A 407 -8.45 17.02 -21.37
CA LEU A 407 -8.21 18.30 -22.03
C LEU A 407 -7.26 18.11 -23.22
N THR A 408 -7.61 18.66 -24.38
CA THR A 408 -6.76 18.57 -25.58
C THR A 408 -5.32 18.94 -25.26
N ARG A 409 -4.39 18.13 -25.75
CA ARG A 409 -2.97 18.37 -25.64
C ARG A 409 -2.24 17.83 -26.86
N TYR A 410 -1.09 18.37 -27.15
CA TYR A 410 -0.22 17.89 -28.21
C TYR A 410 1.22 17.82 -27.73
N PRO A 411 1.94 16.69 -27.98
CA PRO A 411 1.43 15.39 -28.42
C PRO A 411 0.59 14.67 -27.36
N ASN A 412 -0.11 13.60 -27.75
CA ASN A 412 -0.96 12.82 -26.85
C ASN A 412 -0.23 11.86 -25.91
N SER A 413 1.05 11.58 -26.18
CA SER A 413 1.86 10.66 -25.37
C SER A 413 2.03 11.14 -23.92
N ASN A 414 2.03 10.18 -22.97
CA ASN A 414 2.39 10.43 -21.58
C ASN A 414 3.92 10.44 -21.35
N SER A 415 4.71 9.92 -22.29
CA SER A 415 6.17 9.89 -22.19
C SER A 415 6.78 11.18 -22.72
N THR A 416 7.66 11.83 -21.95
CA THR A 416 8.41 13.03 -22.38
C THR A 416 9.31 12.77 -23.58
N GLU A 417 9.67 11.52 -23.86
CA GLU A 417 10.43 11.11 -25.04
C GLU A 417 9.68 11.45 -26.34
N ASP A 418 8.35 11.31 -26.31
CA ASP A 418 7.47 11.58 -27.46
C ASP A 418 6.93 13.03 -27.46
N TRP A 419 7.24 13.83 -26.45
CA TRP A 419 6.80 15.23 -26.39
C TRP A 419 7.51 16.08 -27.44
N MET A 420 6.94 17.23 -27.76
CA MET A 420 7.67 18.23 -28.55
C MET A 420 8.94 18.63 -27.79
N HIS A 421 10.02 18.76 -28.53
CA HIS A 421 11.29 19.28 -28.02
C HIS A 421 11.54 20.69 -28.56
N VAL A 422 11.53 21.65 -27.66
CA VAL A 422 11.70 23.09 -27.98
C VAL A 422 13.08 23.59 -27.53
N GLU A 423 13.66 24.49 -28.30
CA GLU A 423 14.90 25.13 -27.92
C GLU A 423 14.61 26.37 -27.06
N THR A 424 15.31 26.53 -25.93
CA THR A 424 15.21 27.75 -25.13
C THR A 424 16.04 28.89 -25.75
N VAL A 425 15.41 30.05 -25.87
CA VAL A 425 16.05 31.28 -26.41
C VAL A 425 16.40 32.19 -25.25
N ASP A 426 17.64 32.70 -25.23
CA ASP A 426 18.15 33.54 -24.13
C ASP A 426 17.95 32.92 -22.73
N PRO A 427 18.43 31.71 -22.47
CA PRO A 427 18.12 30.97 -21.25
C PRO A 427 18.62 31.67 -19.99
N THR A 428 17.77 31.77 -18.98
CA THR A 428 18.09 32.38 -17.67
C THR A 428 17.41 31.57 -16.57
N GLN A 429 18.20 30.86 -15.77
CA GLN A 429 17.72 30.10 -14.62
C GLN A 429 17.46 30.98 -13.39
N THR A 430 16.62 31.99 -13.56
CA THR A 430 16.28 32.94 -12.50
C THR A 430 14.76 33.02 -12.37
N SER A 431 14.25 32.93 -11.15
CA SER A 431 12.83 33.11 -10.84
C SER A 431 12.35 34.49 -11.28
N GLY A 432 11.12 34.59 -11.76
CA GLY A 432 10.50 35.82 -12.22
C GLY A 432 10.88 36.24 -13.63
N THR A 433 11.59 35.39 -14.38
CA THR A 433 11.91 35.65 -15.81
C THR A 433 10.78 35.15 -16.70
N TYR A 434 10.69 35.69 -17.91
CA TYR A 434 9.71 35.31 -18.93
C TYR A 434 10.42 34.43 -19.96
N PRO A 435 10.19 33.10 -19.95
CA PRO A 435 10.85 32.18 -20.88
C PRO A 435 10.57 32.56 -22.35
N LYS A 436 11.55 32.27 -23.20
CA LYS A 436 11.38 32.26 -24.64
C LYS A 436 11.75 30.89 -25.17
N ILE A 437 10.90 30.31 -25.98
CA ILE A 437 11.13 29.00 -26.60
C ILE A 437 10.97 29.12 -28.12
N LYS A 438 11.69 28.30 -28.85
CA LYS A 438 11.57 28.22 -30.31
C LYS A 438 10.89 26.91 -30.67
N LEU A 439 9.70 27.01 -31.28
CA LEU A 439 8.99 25.91 -31.87
C LEU A 439 9.64 25.51 -33.18
N THR A 440 9.82 24.23 -33.40
CA THR A 440 10.33 23.61 -34.62
C THR A 440 9.38 22.61 -35.26
N ASP A 441 8.31 22.28 -34.55
CA ASP A 441 7.28 21.37 -35.03
C ASP A 441 6.42 22.05 -36.12
N GLU A 442 6.51 21.53 -37.35
CA GLU A 442 5.81 22.11 -38.50
C GLU A 442 4.30 22.00 -38.41
N THR A 443 3.79 21.00 -37.67
CA THR A 443 2.35 20.82 -37.44
C THR A 443 1.82 21.97 -36.62
N VAL A 444 2.47 22.24 -35.47
CA VAL A 444 2.07 23.31 -34.56
C VAL A 444 2.27 24.70 -35.20
N LEU A 445 3.35 24.89 -35.94
CA LEU A 445 3.59 26.14 -36.69
C LEU A 445 2.54 26.42 -37.77
N GLY A 446 1.86 25.37 -38.28
CA GLY A 446 0.76 25.49 -39.22
C GLY A 446 -0.61 25.84 -38.61
N TRP A 447 -0.75 25.83 -37.28
CA TRP A 447 -2.01 26.10 -36.62
C TRP A 447 -2.31 27.61 -36.51
N ASP A 448 -3.56 27.93 -36.11
CA ASP A 448 -3.98 29.31 -35.83
C ASP A 448 -3.29 29.83 -34.55
N HIS A 449 -2.42 30.83 -34.72
CA HIS A 449 -1.60 31.38 -33.64
C HIS A 449 -2.29 32.48 -32.80
N ASN A 450 -3.53 32.81 -33.08
CA ASN A 450 -4.26 33.87 -32.36
C ASN A 450 -4.97 33.38 -31.09
N ALA A 451 -4.89 32.08 -30.76
CA ALA A 451 -5.48 31.53 -29.53
C ALA A 451 -4.65 31.92 -28.30
N ALA A 452 -5.14 32.90 -27.54
CA ALA A 452 -4.49 33.44 -26.36
C ALA A 452 -4.59 32.48 -25.13
N ASP A 453 -5.39 31.42 -25.23
CA ASP A 453 -5.70 30.46 -24.18
C ASP A 453 -4.89 29.16 -24.28
N ARG A 454 -3.91 29.09 -25.18
CA ARG A 454 -2.96 27.98 -25.28
C ARG A 454 -1.98 27.99 -24.11
N ILE A 455 -1.69 26.81 -23.57
CA ILE A 455 -0.76 26.64 -22.45
C ILE A 455 0.45 25.84 -22.93
N TYR A 456 1.61 26.45 -22.87
CA TYR A 456 2.90 25.82 -23.10
C TYR A 456 3.40 25.26 -21.78
N PHE A 457 3.44 23.93 -21.64
CA PHE A 457 3.68 23.22 -20.37
C PHE A 457 4.84 22.26 -20.52
N GLY A 458 5.97 22.48 -19.80
CA GLY A 458 7.17 21.69 -20.02
C GLY A 458 8.25 21.83 -18.94
N TYR A 459 9.33 21.06 -19.11
CA TYR A 459 10.50 21.06 -18.25
C TYR A 459 11.57 22.06 -18.74
N PHE A 460 11.28 23.31 -18.70
CA PHE A 460 12.16 24.34 -19.30
C PHE A 460 13.47 24.58 -18.53
N SER A 461 13.56 24.21 -17.26
CA SER A 461 14.75 24.44 -16.42
C SER A 461 15.37 23.12 -15.94
N TYR A 462 14.74 22.45 -14.99
CA TYR A 462 15.20 21.20 -14.39
C TYR A 462 14.27 20.03 -14.78
N GLY A 463 14.78 18.80 -14.81
CA GLY A 463 14.01 17.60 -15.16
C GLY A 463 12.94 17.21 -14.12
N TRP A 464 12.95 17.82 -12.94
CA TRP A 464 11.95 17.68 -11.90
C TRP A 464 11.00 18.90 -11.80
N ALA A 465 11.20 19.95 -12.60
CA ALA A 465 10.50 21.23 -12.47
C ALA A 465 9.60 21.49 -13.70
N LEU A 466 8.47 20.80 -13.75
CA LEU A 466 7.43 21.00 -14.74
C LEU A 466 6.64 22.27 -14.42
N HIS A 467 6.48 23.17 -15.40
CA HIS A 467 5.67 24.38 -15.27
C HIS A 467 5.17 24.90 -16.62
N GLY A 468 4.15 25.73 -16.58
CA GLY A 468 3.49 26.28 -17.76
C GLY A 468 3.60 27.80 -17.88
N PHE A 469 3.28 28.29 -19.05
CA PHE A 469 3.03 29.69 -19.31
C PHE A 469 2.10 29.88 -20.52
N HIS A 470 1.40 31.01 -20.56
CA HIS A 470 0.79 31.51 -21.80
C HIS A 470 1.81 32.31 -22.55
N GLY A 471 1.69 32.37 -23.86
CA GLY A 471 2.71 33.05 -24.66
C GLY A 471 2.19 33.55 -25.99
N THR A 472 2.95 34.44 -26.56
CA THR A 472 2.72 34.99 -27.91
C THR A 472 3.74 34.39 -28.88
N LEU A 473 3.27 33.75 -29.93
CA LEU A 473 4.09 33.22 -31.01
C LEU A 473 4.35 34.28 -32.06
N ASP A 474 5.61 34.44 -32.42
CA ASP A 474 6.01 35.16 -33.64
C ASP A 474 6.10 34.11 -34.78
N PRO A 475 5.17 34.15 -35.74
CA PRO A 475 5.09 33.13 -36.80
C PRO A 475 6.27 33.18 -37.77
N GLU A 476 6.98 34.31 -37.88
CA GLU A 476 8.14 34.43 -38.80
C GLU A 476 9.38 33.73 -38.23
N THR A 477 9.54 33.77 -36.91
CA THR A 477 10.72 33.23 -36.24
C THR A 477 10.47 31.91 -35.55
N GLY A 478 9.21 31.55 -35.30
CA GLY A 478 8.80 30.42 -34.51
C GLY A 478 9.04 30.60 -33.00
N ILE A 479 9.30 31.83 -32.56
CA ILE A 479 9.60 32.12 -31.16
C ILE A 479 8.33 32.41 -30.40
N VAL A 480 8.08 31.67 -29.32
CA VAL A 480 7.06 31.96 -28.31
C VAL A 480 7.73 32.74 -27.18
N THR A 481 7.15 33.90 -26.87
CA THR A 481 7.56 34.70 -25.69
C THR A 481 6.48 34.55 -24.62
N ALA A 482 6.85 34.06 -23.43
CA ALA A 482 5.97 33.90 -22.31
C ALA A 482 5.34 35.22 -21.86
N THR A 483 4.06 35.21 -21.53
CA THR A 483 3.34 36.31 -20.86
C THR A 483 3.30 36.17 -19.36
N ASP A 484 3.57 34.94 -18.87
CA ASP A 484 3.66 34.61 -17.44
C ASP A 484 5.13 34.45 -17.02
N ALA A 485 5.46 34.90 -15.80
CA ALA A 485 6.79 34.71 -15.25
C ALA A 485 7.01 33.30 -14.76
N SER A 486 8.14 32.69 -15.11
CA SER A 486 8.52 31.36 -14.65
C SER A 486 9.06 31.37 -13.23
N HIS A 487 8.76 30.32 -12.45
CA HIS A 487 9.32 30.14 -11.12
C HIS A 487 10.81 29.77 -11.13
N TYR A 488 11.28 29.03 -12.15
CA TYR A 488 12.67 28.54 -12.25
C TYR A 488 13.44 29.08 -13.46
N GLY A 489 12.82 29.96 -14.26
CA GLY A 489 13.41 30.41 -15.52
C GLY A 489 13.52 29.31 -16.57
N SER A 490 14.57 29.37 -17.40
CA SER A 490 14.83 28.37 -18.43
C SER A 490 16.32 28.05 -18.51
N ALA A 491 16.63 26.77 -18.79
CA ALA A 491 18.00 26.29 -19.02
C ALA A 491 18.25 26.07 -20.51
N ALA A 492 19.50 26.17 -20.93
CA ALA A 492 19.91 25.96 -22.32
C ALA A 492 19.61 24.55 -22.81
N GLY A 493 19.44 24.39 -24.12
CA GLY A 493 19.26 23.13 -24.82
C GLY A 493 17.80 22.79 -25.11
N LEU A 494 17.59 21.61 -25.72
CA LEU A 494 16.26 21.09 -26.04
C LEU A 494 15.53 20.75 -24.74
N LYS A 495 14.24 21.05 -24.71
CA LYS A 495 13.36 20.83 -23.54
C LYS A 495 12.05 20.18 -23.97
N PRO A 496 11.60 19.11 -23.30
CA PRO A 496 10.34 18.50 -23.62
C PRO A 496 9.17 19.38 -23.17
N MET A 497 8.15 19.46 -24.00
CA MET A 497 7.00 20.33 -23.81
C MET A 497 5.72 19.71 -24.39
N LEU A 498 4.60 19.95 -23.72
CA LEU A 498 3.24 19.75 -24.20
C LEU A 498 2.56 21.09 -24.48
N LEU A 499 1.68 21.10 -25.46
CA LEU A 499 0.79 22.23 -25.70
C LEU A 499 -0.63 21.82 -25.33
N TYR A 500 -1.22 22.47 -24.33
CA TYR A 500 -2.59 22.24 -23.89
C TYR A 500 -3.56 23.29 -24.43
N ASN A 501 -4.82 22.90 -24.45
CA ASN A 501 -5.97 23.70 -24.87
C ASN A 501 -5.77 24.32 -26.28
N ALA A 502 -5.35 23.49 -27.23
CA ALA A 502 -5.24 23.83 -28.64
C ALA A 502 -6.39 23.13 -29.41
N TYR A 503 -7.19 23.91 -30.14
CA TYR A 503 -8.37 23.38 -30.84
C TYR A 503 -7.99 22.32 -31.88
N GLU A 504 -6.89 22.56 -32.57
CA GLU A 504 -6.40 21.70 -33.66
C GLU A 504 -5.90 20.34 -33.18
N SER A 505 -5.60 20.22 -31.87
CA SER A 505 -5.21 18.96 -31.23
C SER A 505 -6.40 18.17 -30.68
N LEU A 506 -7.62 18.52 -31.02
CA LEU A 506 -8.81 17.72 -30.71
C LEU A 506 -8.92 16.62 -31.75
N ASP A 507 -8.15 15.54 -31.61
CA ASP A 507 -7.93 14.54 -32.65
C ASP A 507 -8.10 13.09 -32.21
N GLU A 508 -8.31 12.83 -30.90
CA GLU A 508 -8.59 11.50 -30.33
C GLU A 508 -9.95 11.43 -29.61
N PRO A 509 -10.64 10.27 -29.62
CA PRO A 509 -11.85 10.07 -28.81
C PRO A 509 -11.58 10.30 -27.31
N GLY A 510 -12.52 10.94 -26.64
CA GLY A 510 -12.38 11.27 -25.22
C GLY A 510 -11.67 12.60 -24.95
N GLU A 511 -11.41 13.41 -25.94
CA GLU A 511 -10.84 14.74 -25.75
C GLU A 511 -11.89 15.82 -25.73
N TRP A 512 -11.56 16.94 -25.04
CA TRP A 512 -12.37 18.15 -25.02
C TRP A 512 -11.52 19.43 -25.11
N TYR A 513 -12.12 20.46 -25.70
CA TYR A 513 -11.52 21.79 -25.83
C TYR A 513 -12.56 22.85 -25.46
N TYR A 514 -12.15 23.90 -24.77
CA TYR A 514 -13.00 25.03 -24.43
C TYR A 514 -12.44 26.31 -25.01
N ASP A 515 -13.23 26.93 -25.91
CA ASP A 515 -12.96 28.26 -26.45
C ASP A 515 -13.51 29.31 -25.48
N GLN A 516 -12.62 29.89 -24.68
CA GLN A 516 -12.98 30.89 -23.67
C GLN A 516 -13.54 32.18 -24.25
N MET A 517 -13.20 32.50 -25.52
CA MET A 517 -13.68 33.73 -26.17
C MET A 517 -15.12 33.62 -26.66
N SER A 518 -15.48 32.48 -27.23
CA SER A 518 -16.84 32.23 -27.73
C SER A 518 -17.73 31.54 -26.72
N GLY A 519 -17.21 31.01 -25.60
CA GLY A 519 -17.95 30.23 -24.62
C GLY A 519 -18.44 28.88 -25.15
N ARG A 520 -17.74 28.31 -26.13
CA ARG A 520 -18.11 27.03 -26.73
C ARG A 520 -17.25 25.88 -26.22
N LEU A 521 -17.93 24.79 -25.84
CA LEU A 521 -17.33 23.51 -25.49
C LEU A 521 -17.36 22.56 -26.69
N TYR A 522 -16.21 22.06 -27.08
CA TYR A 522 -16.01 21.08 -28.12
C TYR A 522 -15.59 19.76 -27.50
N ILE A 523 -16.14 18.65 -27.96
CA ILE A 523 -15.80 17.32 -27.49
C ILE A 523 -15.62 16.35 -28.66
N TYR A 524 -14.73 15.41 -28.51
CA TYR A 524 -14.64 14.24 -29.39
C TYR A 524 -15.16 13.03 -28.59
N PRO A 525 -16.44 12.63 -28.74
CA PRO A 525 -17.04 11.57 -27.94
C PRO A 525 -16.38 10.21 -28.17
N PHE A 526 -16.47 9.30 -27.21
CA PHE A 526 -16.09 7.90 -27.38
C PHE A 526 -17.02 7.19 -28.39
N ALA A 527 -16.56 6.05 -28.95
CA ALA A 527 -17.25 5.37 -30.03
C ALA A 527 -18.60 4.76 -29.64
N ASP A 528 -18.76 4.40 -28.38
CA ASP A 528 -19.95 3.75 -27.81
C ASP A 528 -20.99 4.74 -27.29
N THR A 529 -20.75 6.05 -27.38
CA THR A 529 -21.66 7.08 -26.87
C THR A 529 -22.88 7.28 -27.74
N THR A 530 -23.96 7.72 -27.14
CA THR A 530 -25.24 8.02 -27.78
C THR A 530 -25.69 9.45 -27.52
N ARG A 531 -26.74 9.89 -28.17
CA ARG A 531 -27.36 11.24 -27.91
C ARG A 531 -27.89 11.37 -26.48
N ASN A 532 -28.12 10.25 -25.79
CA ASN A 532 -28.58 10.21 -24.39
C ASN A 532 -27.44 10.11 -23.38
N SER A 533 -26.22 9.93 -23.82
CA SER A 533 -25.04 9.89 -22.96
C SER A 533 -24.92 11.17 -22.13
N THR A 534 -24.42 11.03 -20.91
CA THR A 534 -24.36 12.11 -19.92
C THR A 534 -22.93 12.60 -19.74
N LEU A 535 -22.68 13.85 -20.09
CA LEU A 535 -21.43 14.56 -19.82
C LEU A 535 -21.50 15.16 -18.42
N ARG A 536 -20.56 14.82 -17.54
CA ARG A 536 -20.40 15.46 -16.22
C ARG A 536 -19.10 16.24 -16.15
N MET A 537 -19.11 17.29 -15.36
CA MET A 537 -17.96 18.16 -15.10
C MET A 537 -17.78 18.32 -13.59
N THR A 538 -16.54 18.40 -13.14
CA THR A 538 -16.24 18.78 -11.75
C THR A 538 -16.67 20.24 -11.52
N SER A 539 -17.78 20.46 -10.86
CA SER A 539 -18.37 21.80 -10.72
C SER A 539 -18.71 22.20 -9.28
N SER A 540 -18.94 21.22 -8.39
CA SER A 540 -19.25 21.50 -6.98
C SER A 540 -18.05 22.09 -6.23
N ASN A 541 -18.22 23.23 -5.59
CA ASN A 541 -17.16 23.89 -4.81
C ASN A 541 -17.21 23.51 -3.31
N PHE A 542 -17.53 22.24 -3.03
CA PHE A 542 -17.59 21.67 -1.68
C PHE A 542 -17.17 20.18 -1.73
N ASP A 543 -16.69 19.64 -0.62
CA ASP A 543 -16.41 18.23 -0.44
C ASP A 543 -17.74 17.45 -0.48
N LEU A 544 -17.79 16.30 -1.17
CA LEU A 544 -19.06 15.62 -1.32
C LEU A 544 -19.53 15.00 -0.01
N ILE A 545 -18.68 14.25 0.67
CA ILE A 545 -18.97 13.61 1.95
C ILE A 545 -17.94 14.05 2.98
N SER A 546 -18.39 14.48 4.14
CA SER A 546 -17.53 14.82 5.29
C SER A 546 -17.93 13.98 6.49
N VAL A 547 -16.97 13.27 7.08
CA VAL A 547 -17.11 12.50 8.31
C VAL A 547 -16.18 13.12 9.35
N ASN A 548 -16.72 13.66 10.43
CA ASN A 548 -15.91 14.34 11.43
C ASN A 548 -16.26 13.90 12.85
N GLY A 549 -15.29 13.31 13.54
CA GLY A 549 -15.43 12.86 14.93
C GLY A 549 -16.22 11.55 15.11
N ALA A 550 -16.58 10.87 14.02
CA ALA A 550 -17.31 9.62 14.09
C ALA A 550 -16.39 8.43 14.42
N SER A 551 -16.96 7.42 15.07
CA SER A 551 -16.34 6.12 15.26
C SER A 551 -17.22 5.01 14.66
N TYR A 552 -16.61 3.92 14.19
CA TYR A 552 -17.30 2.72 13.66
C TYR A 552 -18.37 3.06 12.61
N LEU A 553 -18.02 3.95 11.67
CA LEU A 553 -18.85 4.36 10.54
C LEU A 553 -18.22 3.88 9.22
N ASN A 554 -18.98 3.15 8.42
CA ASN A 554 -18.50 2.58 7.17
C ASN A 554 -19.26 3.14 5.97
N LEU A 555 -18.52 3.39 4.87
CA LEU A 555 -19.07 3.73 3.55
C LEU A 555 -18.72 2.60 2.59
N GLU A 556 -19.72 1.96 1.96
CA GLU A 556 -19.48 0.72 1.21
C GLU A 556 -20.23 0.69 -0.14
N GLY A 557 -19.49 0.27 -1.19
CA GLY A 557 -20.06 -0.02 -2.51
C GLY A 557 -20.57 1.20 -3.27
N LEU A 558 -20.04 2.40 -3.00
CA LEU A 558 -20.48 3.66 -3.54
C LEU A 558 -19.59 4.11 -4.70
N THR A 559 -20.17 4.64 -5.75
CA THR A 559 -19.46 5.46 -6.74
C THR A 559 -19.57 6.93 -6.30
N VAL A 560 -18.43 7.58 -5.99
CA VAL A 560 -18.39 9.00 -5.64
C VAL A 560 -17.59 9.75 -6.71
N THR A 561 -18.17 10.79 -7.30
CA THR A 561 -17.58 11.40 -8.50
C THR A 561 -17.92 12.87 -8.68
N SER A 562 -17.12 13.55 -9.48
CA SER A 562 -17.38 14.88 -10.07
C SER A 562 -17.47 16.01 -9.04
N SER A 563 -16.40 16.21 -8.25
CA SER A 563 -16.24 17.39 -7.40
C SER A 563 -14.99 18.20 -7.78
N LYS A 564 -15.11 19.54 -7.66
CA LYS A 564 -13.98 20.47 -7.70
C LYS A 564 -13.15 20.42 -6.39
N LYS A 565 -13.73 19.88 -5.33
CA LYS A 565 -13.09 19.67 -4.01
C LYS A 565 -12.86 18.20 -3.77
N ASP A 566 -12.64 17.82 -2.54
CA ASP A 566 -12.40 16.44 -2.17
C ASP A 566 -13.69 15.60 -2.26
N GLY A 567 -13.55 14.33 -2.55
CA GLY A 567 -14.68 13.38 -2.62
C GLY A 567 -15.16 13.01 -1.22
N ILE A 568 -14.33 12.31 -0.45
CA ILE A 568 -14.63 11.91 0.93
C ILE A 568 -13.54 12.47 1.85
N VAL A 569 -13.95 13.23 2.86
CA VAL A 569 -13.07 13.80 3.87
C VAL A 569 -13.43 13.22 5.23
N MET A 570 -12.47 12.56 5.87
CA MET A 570 -12.60 11.98 7.21
C MET A 570 -11.61 12.66 8.15
N ASN A 571 -12.12 13.30 9.20
CA ASN A 571 -11.30 14.00 10.19
C ASN A 571 -11.64 13.53 11.60
N ASN A 572 -10.62 13.34 12.45
CA ASN A 572 -10.80 12.95 13.85
C ASN A 572 -11.66 11.67 13.99
N VAL A 573 -11.44 10.66 13.15
CA VAL A 573 -12.24 9.45 13.09
C VAL A 573 -11.53 8.26 13.72
N ASP A 574 -12.32 7.30 14.20
CA ASP A 574 -11.81 6.07 14.80
C ASP A 574 -12.59 4.87 14.27
N HIS A 575 -11.90 3.84 13.76
CA HIS A 575 -12.50 2.64 13.15
C HIS A 575 -13.53 2.96 12.05
N CYS A 576 -13.24 3.95 11.19
CA CYS A 576 -14.08 4.32 10.05
C CYS A 576 -13.47 3.82 8.73
N VAL A 577 -14.26 3.14 7.91
CA VAL A 577 -13.74 2.46 6.71
C VAL A 577 -14.53 2.86 5.46
N ILE A 578 -13.78 3.17 4.39
CA ILE A 578 -14.30 3.27 3.02
C ILE A 578 -13.96 1.96 2.31
N GLU A 579 -14.95 1.24 1.82
CA GLU A 579 -14.75 -0.09 1.26
C GLU A 579 -15.56 -0.34 -0.01
N ASN A 580 -14.98 -1.07 -0.96
CA ASN A 580 -15.63 -1.48 -2.20
C ASN A 580 -16.20 -0.28 -2.99
N CYS A 581 -15.50 0.87 -2.96
CA CYS A 581 -15.95 2.11 -3.59
C CYS A 581 -15.18 2.41 -4.88
N THR A 582 -15.84 3.09 -5.82
CA THR A 582 -15.21 3.71 -6.99
C THR A 582 -15.19 5.23 -6.81
N LEU A 583 -13.99 5.81 -6.77
CA LEU A 583 -13.76 7.21 -6.44
C LEU A 583 -13.04 7.89 -7.61
N THR A 584 -13.73 8.73 -8.38
CA THR A 584 -13.19 9.23 -9.64
C THR A 584 -13.61 10.65 -9.97
N SER A 585 -12.78 11.36 -10.75
CA SER A 585 -13.07 12.70 -11.28
C SER A 585 -13.15 13.78 -10.18
N PHE A 586 -12.01 14.08 -9.55
CA PHE A 586 -11.89 15.16 -8.56
C PHE A 586 -10.77 16.14 -8.94
N GLU A 587 -11.05 17.46 -8.89
CA GLU A 587 -9.98 18.45 -8.96
C GLU A 587 -9.17 18.48 -7.65
N GLY A 588 -9.81 18.19 -6.51
CA GLY A 588 -9.19 17.86 -5.23
C GLY A 588 -8.76 16.40 -5.14
N ARG A 589 -8.84 15.84 -3.94
CA ARG A 589 -8.55 14.44 -3.65
C ARG A 589 -9.81 13.59 -3.73
N ALA A 590 -9.64 12.34 -4.08
CA ALA A 590 -10.73 11.37 -3.94
C ALA A 590 -11.01 11.08 -2.45
N VAL A 591 -9.95 10.91 -1.64
CA VAL A 591 -10.03 10.63 -0.20
C VAL A 591 -9.01 11.46 0.57
N SER A 592 -9.46 12.08 1.66
CA SER A 592 -8.61 12.76 2.63
C SER A 592 -8.94 12.23 4.03
N ILE A 593 -8.00 11.56 4.69
CA ILE A 593 -8.13 11.02 6.05
C ILE A 593 -7.09 11.69 6.93
N ASP A 594 -7.52 12.44 7.93
CA ASP A 594 -6.61 13.20 8.81
C ASP A 594 -6.98 13.02 10.28
N ASN A 595 -5.94 12.90 11.12
CA ASN A 595 -6.08 12.67 12.54
C ASN A 595 -6.99 11.48 12.87
N ALA A 596 -6.68 10.33 12.24
CA ALA A 596 -7.47 9.12 12.31
C ALA A 596 -6.78 8.04 13.15
N THR A 597 -7.56 7.07 13.58
CA THR A 597 -7.07 5.83 14.19
C THR A 597 -7.88 4.64 13.67
N TYR A 598 -7.19 3.53 13.34
CA TYR A 598 -7.77 2.29 12.81
C TYR A 598 -8.74 2.49 11.64
N SER A 599 -8.54 3.55 10.86
CA SER A 599 -9.42 3.99 9.80
C SER A 599 -8.73 3.91 8.43
N GLY A 600 -9.48 3.80 7.35
CA GLY A 600 -8.81 3.70 6.06
C GLY A 600 -9.68 3.41 4.86
N LEU A 601 -9.00 3.11 3.76
CA LEU A 601 -9.57 2.75 2.47
C LEU A 601 -9.16 1.32 2.12
N LYS A 602 -10.14 0.51 1.68
CA LYS A 602 -9.83 -0.85 1.20
C LYS A 602 -10.72 -1.27 0.04
N ASN A 603 -10.22 -2.24 -0.75
CA ASN A 603 -10.98 -2.89 -1.83
C ASN A 603 -11.62 -1.88 -2.80
N SER A 604 -10.94 -0.77 -3.12
CA SER A 604 -11.54 0.35 -3.83
C SER A 604 -10.69 0.76 -5.03
N GLU A 605 -11.35 1.38 -6.01
CA GLU A 605 -10.69 1.99 -7.16
C GLU A 605 -10.66 3.50 -7.00
N VAL A 606 -9.50 4.11 -7.26
CA VAL A 606 -9.28 5.57 -7.17
C VAL A 606 -8.58 6.06 -8.43
N ALA A 607 -9.23 6.94 -9.18
CA ALA A 607 -8.70 7.41 -10.46
C ALA A 607 -9.08 8.85 -10.79
N TYR A 608 -8.38 9.42 -11.77
CA TYR A 608 -8.68 10.72 -12.39
C TYR A 608 -8.83 11.86 -11.39
N THR A 609 -7.73 12.20 -10.75
CA THR A 609 -7.64 13.41 -9.91
C THR A 609 -6.69 14.44 -10.51
N SER A 610 -6.97 15.73 -10.32
CA SER A 610 -6.06 16.78 -10.81
C SER A 610 -4.78 16.88 -10.00
N ILE A 611 -4.85 16.53 -8.72
CA ILE A 611 -3.73 16.50 -7.76
C ILE A 611 -3.61 15.10 -7.15
N SER A 612 -2.89 14.93 -6.04
CA SER A 612 -2.82 13.66 -5.32
C SER A 612 -4.21 13.10 -5.01
N ALA A 613 -4.40 11.82 -5.26
CA ALA A 613 -5.70 11.19 -5.11
C ALA A 613 -6.06 10.91 -3.64
N ILE A 614 -5.07 10.51 -2.85
CA ILE A 614 -5.30 10.11 -1.46
C ILE A 614 -4.33 10.86 -0.55
N TYR A 615 -4.86 11.36 0.56
CA TYR A 615 -4.09 11.81 1.72
C TYR A 615 -4.50 11.00 2.94
N LEU A 616 -3.54 10.40 3.62
CA LEU A 616 -3.76 9.67 4.87
C LEU A 616 -2.75 10.12 5.91
N ASN A 617 -3.25 10.47 7.10
CA ASN A 617 -2.46 10.82 8.26
C ASN A 617 -3.19 10.45 9.55
N GLY A 618 -2.53 9.69 10.41
CA GLY A 618 -3.06 9.36 11.74
C GLY A 618 -1.95 8.96 12.70
N GLY A 619 -2.27 9.02 13.98
CA GLY A 619 -1.30 8.89 15.05
C GLY A 619 -0.51 10.19 15.28
N ASP A 620 0.27 10.23 16.35
CA ASP A 620 1.06 11.41 16.75
C ASP A 620 2.56 11.08 16.81
N TYR A 621 3.33 11.65 15.90
CA TYR A 621 4.78 11.44 15.84
C TYR A 621 5.53 11.99 17.05
N GLN A 622 4.99 12.97 17.77
CA GLN A 622 5.66 13.55 18.95
C GLN A 622 5.57 12.64 20.18
N THR A 623 4.44 11.98 20.36
CA THR A 623 4.19 11.00 21.41
C THR A 623 4.46 9.57 20.96
N MET A 624 4.64 9.35 19.66
CA MET A 624 4.73 8.06 18.97
C MET A 624 3.46 7.21 19.10
N GLU A 625 2.32 7.85 19.40
CA GLU A 625 1.02 7.17 19.43
C GLU A 625 0.66 6.70 18.01
N PRO A 626 0.34 5.40 17.83
CA PRO A 626 0.05 4.85 16.51
C PRO A 626 -1.33 5.26 15.99
N GLY A 627 -1.44 5.48 14.68
CA GLY A 627 -2.72 5.61 13.97
C GLY A 627 -3.30 4.24 13.61
N TYR A 628 -2.44 3.31 13.12
CA TYR A 628 -2.86 2.04 12.55
C TYR A 628 -3.85 2.20 11.38
N ASP A 629 -3.79 3.33 10.70
CA ASP A 629 -4.61 3.61 9.53
C ASP A 629 -4.05 2.88 8.29
N PHE A 630 -4.92 2.67 7.31
CA PHE A 630 -4.55 1.83 6.19
C PHE A 630 -5.10 2.28 4.84
N ILE A 631 -4.34 1.96 3.79
CA ILE A 631 -4.80 1.91 2.40
C ILE A 631 -4.42 0.52 1.90
N THR A 632 -5.40 -0.33 1.66
CA THR A 632 -5.13 -1.73 1.33
C THR A 632 -6.03 -2.26 0.23
N ASN A 633 -5.43 -3.09 -0.64
CA ASN A 633 -6.13 -3.78 -1.72
C ASN A 633 -6.88 -2.82 -2.65
N CYS A 634 -6.26 -1.70 -3.04
CA CYS A 634 -6.85 -0.68 -3.89
C CYS A 634 -6.11 -0.59 -5.24
N ARG A 635 -6.85 -0.26 -6.30
CA ARG A 635 -6.28 0.22 -7.56
C ARG A 635 -6.25 1.73 -7.53
N ILE A 636 -5.07 2.31 -7.76
CA ILE A 636 -4.85 3.75 -7.72
C ILE A 636 -4.11 4.13 -9.00
N HIS A 637 -4.78 4.84 -9.89
CA HIS A 637 -4.23 5.10 -11.21
C HIS A 637 -4.74 6.40 -11.83
N ASP A 638 -4.09 6.84 -12.90
CA ASP A 638 -4.48 8.04 -13.65
C ASP A 638 -4.71 9.27 -12.75
N THR A 639 -3.89 9.40 -11.72
CA THR A 639 -3.94 10.53 -10.79
C THR A 639 -3.01 11.66 -11.26
N ASN A 640 -3.06 12.82 -10.62
CA ASN A 640 -2.17 13.95 -10.92
C ASN A 640 -2.30 14.45 -12.35
N GLN A 641 -3.52 14.47 -12.91
CA GLN A 641 -3.76 14.80 -14.32
C GLN A 641 -3.24 16.19 -14.71
N TYR A 642 -3.28 17.14 -13.80
CA TYR A 642 -2.89 18.54 -14.05
C TYR A 642 -1.73 19.01 -13.18
N ARG A 643 -1.48 18.41 -12.04
CA ARG A 643 -0.32 18.69 -11.22
C ARG A 643 0.60 17.48 -11.19
N THR A 644 1.56 17.49 -12.08
CA THR A 644 2.46 16.38 -12.37
C THR A 644 3.85 16.57 -11.76
N MET A 645 3.97 17.34 -10.66
CA MET A 645 5.25 17.66 -10.02
C MET A 645 5.10 17.80 -8.51
N ASN A 646 5.96 17.08 -7.75
CA ASN A 646 6.07 17.12 -6.27
C ASN A 646 4.76 16.87 -5.54
N GLU A 647 3.83 16.13 -6.15
CA GLU A 647 2.51 15.90 -5.56
C GLU A 647 2.36 14.48 -5.04
N GLY A 648 2.84 13.48 -5.77
CA GLY A 648 2.62 12.06 -5.47
C GLY A 648 1.15 11.63 -5.61
N GLY A 649 0.89 10.50 -6.23
CA GLY A 649 -0.48 9.97 -6.34
C GLY A 649 -1.12 9.75 -4.96
N VAL A 650 -0.33 9.25 -4.02
CA VAL A 650 -0.71 9.06 -2.63
C VAL A 650 0.23 9.84 -1.71
N LYS A 651 -0.32 10.64 -0.81
CA LYS A 651 0.38 11.25 0.33
C LYS A 651 0.11 10.43 1.58
N PHE A 652 1.09 9.64 1.96
CA PHE A 652 0.99 8.67 3.04
C PHE A 652 1.80 9.15 4.24
N ARG A 653 1.15 9.41 5.37
CA ARG A 653 1.71 9.99 6.59
C ARG A 653 1.22 9.25 7.82
N GLY A 654 1.77 9.62 8.98
CA GLY A 654 1.31 9.20 10.31
C GLY A 654 2.25 8.21 10.99
N VAL A 655 1.76 7.53 12.00
CA VAL A 655 2.54 6.64 12.85
C VAL A 655 2.00 5.21 12.75
N LYS A 656 2.85 4.26 12.34
CA LYS A 656 2.51 2.84 12.18
C LYS A 656 1.33 2.57 11.24
N ASN A 657 1.16 3.41 10.26
CA ASN A 657 0.16 3.24 9.22
C ASN A 657 0.66 2.26 8.15
N THR A 658 -0.27 1.63 7.43
CA THR A 658 0.05 0.58 6.46
C THR A 658 -0.49 0.92 5.07
N PHE A 659 0.37 0.79 4.06
CA PHE A 659 0.03 0.84 2.65
C PHE A 659 0.33 -0.53 2.03
N SER A 660 -0.70 -1.34 1.74
CA SER A 660 -0.47 -2.75 1.40
C SER A 660 -1.38 -3.30 0.31
N ASN A 661 -0.84 -4.24 -0.45
CA ASN A 661 -1.57 -4.98 -1.50
C ASN A 661 -2.24 -4.09 -2.55
N ASN A 662 -1.74 -2.89 -2.77
CA ASN A 662 -2.26 -1.98 -3.78
C ASN A 662 -1.57 -2.20 -5.13
N GLU A 663 -2.28 -1.86 -6.20
CA GLU A 663 -1.75 -1.69 -7.54
C GLU A 663 -1.78 -0.19 -7.87
N VAL A 664 -0.61 0.40 -8.13
CA VAL A 664 -0.44 1.84 -8.36
C VAL A 664 0.24 2.03 -9.71
N TYR A 665 -0.46 2.64 -10.65
CA TYR A 665 0.02 2.72 -12.03
C TYR A 665 -0.49 3.93 -12.81
N ASN A 666 0.09 4.14 -13.98
CA ASN A 666 -0.22 5.22 -14.93
C ASN A 666 -0.21 6.60 -14.25
N ILE A 667 0.89 6.89 -13.51
CA ILE A 667 1.08 8.16 -12.80
C ILE A 667 2.30 8.86 -13.36
N THR A 668 2.13 10.12 -13.76
CA THR A 668 3.18 10.92 -14.40
C THR A 668 4.30 11.34 -13.46
N ASP A 669 4.02 11.43 -12.16
CA ASP A 669 4.95 11.80 -11.08
C ASP A 669 5.20 10.61 -10.13
N MET A 670 5.49 10.87 -8.87
CA MET A 670 5.64 9.85 -7.82
C MET A 670 4.33 9.09 -7.62
N ALA A 671 4.41 7.78 -7.43
CA ALA A 671 3.24 6.99 -7.05
C ALA A 671 2.85 7.26 -5.59
N LEU A 672 3.82 7.20 -4.68
CA LEU A 672 3.64 7.40 -3.25
C LEU A 672 4.70 8.33 -2.69
N ASN A 673 4.26 9.36 -1.96
CA ASN A 673 5.11 10.26 -1.20
C ASN A 673 4.84 10.07 0.29
N PHE A 674 5.88 9.65 1.07
CA PHE A 674 5.74 9.39 2.51
C PHE A 674 6.45 10.41 3.42
N ALA A 675 7.25 11.31 2.86
CA ALA A 675 7.88 12.41 3.61
C ALA A 675 8.24 13.56 2.67
N ILE A 676 7.96 14.78 3.07
CA ILE A 676 8.38 16.00 2.35
C ILE A 676 8.53 17.18 3.31
N VAL A 677 9.42 18.11 2.98
CA VAL A 677 9.65 19.37 3.72
C VAL A 677 8.37 20.18 3.92
N GLY A 678 8.22 20.79 5.07
CA GLY A 678 7.20 21.83 5.28
C GLY A 678 6.53 21.87 6.64
N GLY A 679 6.99 21.06 7.62
CA GLY A 679 6.49 21.12 9.01
C GLY A 679 5.10 20.51 9.22
N GLY A 680 4.51 19.87 8.20
CA GLY A 680 3.29 19.09 8.30
C GLY A 680 3.51 17.71 8.91
N PRO A 681 2.52 16.79 8.85
CA PRO A 681 2.65 15.41 9.32
C PRO A 681 3.79 14.65 8.64
N THR A 682 4.35 13.67 9.32
CA THR A 682 5.45 12.82 8.87
C THR A 682 5.10 11.35 8.98
N SER A 683 5.92 10.46 8.43
CA SER A 683 5.78 9.01 8.58
C SER A 683 6.79 8.46 9.58
N LEU A 684 6.27 7.77 10.59
CA LEU A 684 7.07 7.13 11.63
C LEU A 684 6.64 5.66 11.77
N ASP A 685 7.60 4.74 11.63
CA ASP A 685 7.33 3.29 11.70
C ASP A 685 6.24 2.79 10.72
N CYS A 686 5.98 3.51 9.64
CA CYS A 686 5.00 3.13 8.62
C CYS A 686 5.49 1.99 7.74
N VAL A 687 4.56 1.20 7.19
CA VAL A 687 4.86 0.04 6.35
C VAL A 687 4.26 0.21 4.95
N ILE A 688 5.08 0.00 3.92
CA ILE A 688 4.69 -0.02 2.51
C ILE A 688 5.01 -1.42 2.00
N GLU A 689 4.00 -2.29 1.83
CA GLU A 689 4.27 -3.70 1.58
C GLU A 689 3.31 -4.38 0.60
N ASN A 690 3.81 -5.39 -0.09
CA ASN A 690 3.04 -6.24 -1.00
C ASN A 690 2.35 -5.45 -2.12
N ASN A 691 2.85 -4.28 -2.52
CA ASN A 691 2.26 -3.47 -3.57
C ASN A 691 2.91 -3.74 -4.92
N SER A 692 2.15 -3.52 -6.00
CA SER A 692 2.64 -3.41 -7.37
C SER A 692 2.71 -1.95 -7.77
N PHE A 693 3.91 -1.46 -8.10
CA PHE A 693 4.14 -0.13 -8.63
C PHE A 693 4.67 -0.25 -10.06
N HIS A 694 3.93 0.28 -11.03
CA HIS A 694 4.36 0.20 -12.43
C HIS A 694 3.81 1.37 -13.26
N ASP A 695 4.45 1.62 -14.38
CA ASP A 695 4.06 2.71 -15.27
C ASP A 695 3.90 4.04 -14.51
N VAL A 696 4.88 4.36 -13.68
CA VAL A 696 4.93 5.59 -12.86
C VAL A 696 6.25 6.33 -13.07
N VAL A 697 6.31 7.60 -12.69
CA VAL A 697 7.42 8.52 -13.02
C VAL A 697 7.57 8.68 -14.54
N LEU A 698 6.46 8.73 -15.25
CA LEU A 698 6.44 8.72 -16.72
C LEU A 698 7.02 10.00 -17.34
N ASN A 699 6.89 11.15 -16.67
CA ASN A 699 7.24 12.44 -17.21
C ASN A 699 8.50 13.05 -16.57
N GLY A 700 8.69 12.86 -15.27
CA GLY A 700 9.74 13.53 -14.52
C GLY A 700 11.02 12.73 -14.40
N LYS A 701 12.08 13.41 -13.98
CA LYS A 701 13.34 12.81 -13.55
C LYS A 701 13.73 13.37 -12.19
N ASP A 702 14.66 12.70 -11.50
CA ASP A 702 15.04 12.98 -10.12
C ASP A 702 13.87 12.76 -9.15
N MET A 703 13.09 11.72 -9.41
CA MET A 703 11.91 11.32 -8.69
C MET A 703 11.93 9.81 -8.41
N GLY A 704 11.11 9.35 -7.49
CA GLY A 704 10.98 7.92 -7.17
C GLY A 704 9.52 7.48 -7.19
N ALA A 705 9.25 6.23 -7.58
CA ALA A 705 7.91 5.65 -7.45
C ALA A 705 7.45 5.74 -5.99
N VAL A 706 8.32 5.36 -5.05
CA VAL A 706 8.16 5.61 -3.60
C VAL A 706 9.22 6.63 -3.18
N TYR A 707 8.78 7.80 -2.75
CA TYR A 707 9.63 8.95 -2.46
C TYR A 707 9.45 9.46 -1.02
N GLY A 708 10.56 9.79 -0.37
CA GLY A 708 10.59 10.56 0.86
C GLY A 708 11.82 11.45 0.94
N GLY A 709 11.70 12.68 1.47
CA GLY A 709 12.83 13.59 1.55
C GLY A 709 12.71 14.69 2.61
N ARG A 710 13.86 15.18 3.05
CA ARG A 710 14.04 16.40 3.88
C ARG A 710 13.31 16.36 5.24
N ASP A 711 13.00 15.19 5.79
CA ASP A 711 12.28 15.08 7.06
C ASP A 711 12.99 14.15 8.04
N ALA A 712 13.71 14.71 9.00
CA ALA A 712 14.39 13.93 10.04
C ALA A 712 13.45 13.27 11.05
N ARG A 713 12.19 13.69 11.10
CA ARG A 713 11.15 13.06 11.95
C ARG A 713 10.70 11.72 11.37
N CYS A 714 10.84 11.57 10.04
CA CYS A 714 10.53 10.35 9.32
C CYS A 714 11.60 9.30 9.59
N GLN A 715 11.25 8.28 10.37
CA GLN A 715 12.16 7.22 10.78
C GLN A 715 11.43 5.87 10.81
N GLY A 716 12.15 4.77 10.66
CA GLY A 716 11.60 3.43 10.81
C GLY A 716 10.64 2.99 9.71
N VAL A 717 10.58 3.70 8.59
CA VAL A 717 9.73 3.30 7.45
C VAL A 717 10.25 2.02 6.84
N VAL A 718 9.35 1.05 6.62
CA VAL A 718 9.68 -0.24 6.01
C VAL A 718 9.01 -0.35 4.64
N ILE A 719 9.82 -0.55 3.61
CA ILE A 719 9.39 -0.79 2.22
C ILE A 719 9.72 -2.23 1.91
N ARG A 720 8.72 -3.13 1.86
CA ARG A 720 9.00 -4.57 1.73
C ARG A 720 8.03 -5.32 0.83
N ASN A 721 8.55 -6.38 0.21
CA ASN A 721 7.77 -7.31 -0.61
C ASN A 721 6.96 -6.61 -1.72
N ASN A 722 7.44 -5.49 -2.25
CA ASN A 722 6.81 -4.78 -3.35
C ASN A 722 7.44 -5.20 -4.68
N HIS A 723 6.71 -5.03 -5.76
CA HIS A 723 7.24 -5.18 -7.12
C HIS A 723 7.22 -3.82 -7.83
N PHE A 724 8.39 -3.42 -8.33
CA PHE A 724 8.62 -2.18 -9.07
C PHE A 724 9.06 -2.51 -10.49
N TYR A 725 8.27 -2.15 -11.50
CA TYR A 725 8.61 -2.38 -12.91
C TYR A 725 8.06 -1.25 -13.78
N ASN A 726 8.59 -1.10 -15.00
CA ASN A 726 8.22 0.00 -15.90
C ASN A 726 8.35 1.40 -15.26
N ILE A 727 9.38 1.59 -14.42
CA ILE A 727 9.68 2.86 -13.78
C ILE A 727 10.86 3.46 -14.52
N ALA A 728 10.59 4.11 -15.62
CA ALA A 728 11.64 4.71 -16.42
C ALA A 728 11.10 5.85 -17.28
N ASN A 729 11.92 6.87 -17.38
CA ASN A 729 11.80 7.92 -18.39
C ASN A 729 13.11 7.95 -19.17
N ASN A 730 13.06 7.61 -20.43
CA ASN A 730 14.21 7.48 -21.32
C ASN A 730 14.62 8.78 -22.02
N ASP A 731 13.97 9.89 -21.72
CA ASP A 731 14.24 11.16 -22.36
C ASP A 731 15.68 11.63 -22.14
N SER A 732 16.47 11.66 -23.21
CA SER A 732 17.87 12.07 -23.25
C SER A 732 18.09 13.58 -23.00
N SER A 733 17.02 14.39 -23.03
CA SER A 733 17.09 15.84 -22.73
C SER A 733 17.55 16.11 -21.29
N PHE A 734 17.44 15.12 -20.41
CA PHE A 734 17.86 15.20 -19.01
C PHE A 734 18.84 14.10 -18.63
N PRO A 735 20.03 14.03 -19.23
CA PRO A 735 20.96 12.92 -19.04
C PRO A 735 21.54 12.81 -17.61
N SER A 736 21.41 13.87 -16.82
CA SER A 736 22.00 13.95 -15.47
C SER A 736 21.09 13.41 -14.36
N PHE A 737 19.83 13.10 -14.65
CA PHE A 737 18.85 12.67 -13.69
C PHE A 737 18.28 11.31 -14.07
N SER A 738 17.89 10.54 -13.06
CA SER A 738 17.31 9.20 -13.20
C SER A 738 15.90 9.13 -12.65
N ALA A 739 15.12 8.16 -13.13
CA ALA A 739 13.95 7.68 -12.45
C ALA A 739 14.37 6.61 -11.42
N ASN A 740 13.74 6.57 -10.27
CA ASN A 740 14.08 5.66 -9.19
C ASN A 740 12.85 4.86 -8.76
N ALA A 741 13.05 3.61 -8.33
CA ALA A 741 11.94 2.88 -7.72
C ALA A 741 11.72 3.37 -6.27
N VAL A 742 12.79 3.43 -5.47
CA VAL A 742 12.77 4.00 -4.12
C VAL A 742 13.77 5.15 -4.06
N TYR A 743 13.32 6.33 -3.66
CA TYR A 743 14.20 7.48 -3.50
C TYR A 743 14.07 8.10 -2.11
N LEU A 744 15.15 8.01 -1.34
CA LEU A 744 15.32 8.62 -0.03
C LEU A 744 16.20 9.86 -0.19
N ASP A 745 15.58 11.04 -0.23
CA ASP A 745 16.19 12.27 -0.69
C ASP A 745 16.60 13.20 0.45
N ASP A 746 17.61 14.04 0.16
CA ASP A 746 18.06 15.17 0.98
C ASP A 746 18.17 14.86 2.48
N GLY A 747 18.92 13.80 2.82
CA GLY A 747 19.25 13.44 4.19
C GLY A 747 18.22 12.57 4.90
N LEU A 748 17.14 12.14 4.25
CA LEU A 748 16.21 11.18 4.85
C LEU A 748 16.95 9.87 5.15
N SER A 749 16.77 9.35 6.37
CA SER A 749 17.57 8.29 6.96
C SER A 749 16.71 7.29 7.73
N GLY A 750 17.26 6.12 8.07
CA GLY A 750 16.63 5.18 9.00
C GLY A 750 15.49 4.37 8.40
N ALA A 751 15.48 4.14 7.09
CA ALA A 751 14.51 3.29 6.42
C ALA A 751 15.03 1.83 6.25
N ALA A 752 14.10 0.90 6.03
CA ALA A 752 14.41 -0.47 5.64
C ALA A 752 13.76 -0.78 4.29
N VAL A 753 14.54 -1.29 3.34
CA VAL A 753 14.09 -1.77 2.02
C VAL A 753 14.43 -3.25 1.98
N THR A 754 13.42 -4.13 1.89
CA THR A 754 13.68 -5.57 2.04
C THR A 754 12.65 -6.45 1.36
N GLY A 755 13.11 -7.51 0.69
CA GLY A 755 12.23 -8.46 0.03
C GLY A 755 11.50 -7.93 -1.20
N ASN A 756 11.97 -6.83 -1.79
CA ASN A 756 11.33 -6.25 -2.97
C ASN A 756 11.89 -6.86 -4.26
N ILE A 757 11.10 -6.79 -5.32
CA ILE A 757 11.52 -7.09 -6.70
C ILE A 757 11.62 -5.76 -7.45
N PHE A 758 12.79 -5.47 -7.97
CA PHE A 758 13.07 -4.31 -8.81
C PHE A 758 13.31 -4.77 -10.25
N GLY A 759 12.40 -4.44 -11.15
CA GLY A 759 12.44 -4.89 -12.54
C GLY A 759 11.67 -6.19 -12.78
N PRO A 760 11.80 -6.79 -13.99
CA PRO A 760 12.47 -6.19 -15.13
C PRO A 760 11.75 -4.90 -15.55
N GLY A 761 12.51 -3.86 -15.75
CA GLY A 761 11.97 -2.61 -16.28
C GLY A 761 11.67 -2.77 -17.76
N ALA A 762 10.67 -2.06 -18.30
CA ALA A 762 10.72 -1.72 -19.70
C ALA A 762 12.07 -1.03 -19.92
N SER A 763 12.82 -1.53 -20.85
CA SER A 763 14.08 -1.10 -21.44
C SER A 763 14.63 0.31 -21.13
N GLY A 764 14.37 0.85 -19.94
CA GLY A 764 14.80 2.17 -19.54
C GLY A 764 16.29 2.22 -19.27
N GLU A 765 17.02 2.98 -20.10
CA GLU A 765 18.44 3.24 -19.90
C GLU A 765 18.76 3.95 -18.57
N TYR A 766 17.78 4.24 -17.70
CA TYR A 766 17.95 5.19 -16.57
C TYR A 766 17.29 4.76 -15.24
N LEU A 767 16.86 3.50 -15.08
CA LEU A 767 16.31 3.05 -13.81
C LEU A 767 17.43 2.84 -12.75
N GLU A 768 17.43 3.65 -11.73
CA GLU A 768 18.16 3.41 -10.48
C GLU A 768 17.17 2.82 -9.46
N ALA A 769 17.42 1.61 -8.99
CA ALA A 769 16.42 0.94 -8.17
C ALA A 769 16.24 1.62 -6.79
N VAL A 770 17.32 1.75 -6.02
CA VAL A 770 17.30 2.46 -4.74
C VAL A 770 18.29 3.60 -4.76
N LYS A 771 17.82 4.82 -4.56
CA LYS A 771 18.65 6.02 -4.46
C LYS A 771 18.56 6.63 -3.07
N ILE A 772 19.73 6.96 -2.49
CA ILE A 772 19.85 7.69 -1.23
C ILE A 772 20.68 8.95 -1.49
N ASN A 773 20.07 10.12 -1.31
CA ASN A 773 20.76 11.39 -1.40
C ASN A 773 21.05 11.93 0.00
N CYS A 774 22.31 11.88 0.41
CA CYS A 774 22.81 12.37 1.69
C CYS A 774 22.21 11.71 2.94
N GLY A 775 21.47 10.59 2.81
CA GLY A 775 20.91 9.83 3.93
C GLY A 775 21.91 8.80 4.50
N HIS A 776 21.60 8.28 5.67
CA HIS A 776 22.40 7.28 6.38
C HIS A 776 21.49 6.28 7.12
N ASP A 777 22.08 5.25 7.72
CA ASP A 777 21.37 4.28 8.57
C ASP A 777 20.19 3.57 7.87
N THR A 778 20.30 3.39 6.55
CA THR A 778 19.31 2.67 5.75
C THR A 778 19.76 1.23 5.49
N VAL A 779 18.85 0.29 5.64
CA VAL A 779 19.12 -1.15 5.45
C VAL A 779 18.43 -1.63 4.19
N ILE A 780 19.20 -2.17 3.23
CA ILE A 780 18.71 -2.74 1.97
C ILE A 780 19.16 -4.20 1.95
N THR A 781 18.21 -5.13 2.02
CA THR A 781 18.54 -6.55 2.19
C THR A 781 17.43 -7.46 1.67
N ASN A 782 17.82 -8.62 1.18
CA ASN A 782 16.89 -9.63 0.64
C ASN A 782 16.07 -9.15 -0.57
N ASP A 783 16.58 -8.18 -1.33
CA ASP A 783 15.94 -7.65 -2.51
C ASP A 783 16.46 -8.36 -3.77
N LEU A 784 15.59 -8.49 -4.78
CA LEU A 784 15.89 -9.03 -6.10
C LEU A 784 15.90 -7.90 -7.13
N PHE A 785 17.04 -7.68 -7.77
CA PHE A 785 17.24 -6.68 -8.82
C PHE A 785 17.40 -7.38 -10.17
N ILE A 786 16.54 -7.03 -11.13
CA ILE A 786 16.53 -7.64 -12.47
C ILE A 786 16.70 -6.52 -13.50
N ASP A 787 17.79 -6.54 -14.26
CA ASP A 787 18.10 -5.58 -15.33
C ASP A 787 18.05 -4.09 -14.89
N THR A 788 18.26 -3.80 -13.63
CA THR A 788 18.39 -2.42 -13.13
C THR A 788 19.77 -1.87 -13.52
N LEU A 789 19.82 -0.65 -14.06
CA LEU A 789 21.11 -0.03 -14.43
C LEU A 789 22.01 0.14 -13.22
N CYS A 790 21.43 0.56 -12.12
CA CYS A 790 22.07 0.73 -10.84
C CYS A 790 21.16 0.17 -9.74
N ALA A 791 21.60 -0.89 -9.08
CA ALA A 791 20.85 -1.45 -7.96
C ALA A 791 20.83 -0.49 -6.77
N PHE A 792 21.94 0.22 -6.55
CA PHE A 792 22.09 1.14 -5.44
C PHE A 792 22.88 2.38 -5.81
N ASN A 793 22.27 3.56 -5.69
CA ASN A 793 22.90 4.86 -5.86
C ASN A 793 22.93 5.61 -4.54
N VAL A 794 24.12 5.96 -4.08
CA VAL A 794 24.30 6.72 -2.82
C VAL A 794 25.14 7.96 -3.07
N TYR A 795 24.57 9.12 -2.84
CA TYR A 795 25.30 10.35 -2.71
C TYR A 795 25.57 10.65 -1.23
N ILE A 796 26.83 10.80 -0.84
CA ILE A 796 27.22 11.06 0.54
C ILE A 796 27.90 12.43 0.60
N ALA A 797 27.36 13.37 1.36
CA ALA A 797 27.94 14.68 1.53
C ALA A 797 29.27 14.64 2.27
N GLY A 798 30.23 15.43 1.85
CA GLY A 798 31.56 15.49 2.46
C GLY A 798 31.56 15.90 3.93
N ASN A 799 30.61 16.75 4.35
CA ASN A 799 30.39 17.12 5.76
C ASN A 799 28.92 16.87 6.14
N PHE A 800 28.63 15.63 6.49
CA PHE A 800 27.29 15.17 6.81
C PHE A 800 26.64 15.98 7.95
N ALA A 801 27.36 16.19 9.07
CA ALA A 801 26.81 16.91 10.22
C ALA A 801 26.39 18.35 9.88
N VAL A 802 27.20 19.05 9.05
CA VAL A 802 26.89 20.40 8.58
C VAL A 802 25.67 20.37 7.66
N GLY A 803 25.58 19.38 6.76
CA GLY A 803 24.42 19.21 5.88
C GLY A 803 23.12 19.00 6.66
N MET A 804 23.17 18.24 7.75
CA MET A 804 22.01 17.92 8.59
C MET A 804 21.57 19.08 9.49
N THR A 805 22.49 19.95 9.93
CA THR A 805 22.20 20.99 10.95
C THR A 805 22.08 22.40 10.40
N ASN A 806 22.60 22.65 9.20
CA ASN A 806 22.57 23.96 8.55
C ASN A 806 21.28 24.13 7.72
N ASP A 807 20.60 25.26 7.86
CA ASP A 807 19.39 25.59 7.11
C ASP A 807 19.61 25.68 5.59
N SER A 808 20.84 25.99 5.17
CA SER A 808 21.24 25.97 3.74
C SER A 808 21.84 24.63 3.30
N GLY A 809 21.84 23.58 4.16
CA GLY A 809 22.36 22.25 3.85
C GLY A 809 21.35 21.41 3.06
N PHE A 810 21.01 20.24 3.57
CA PHE A 810 20.05 19.33 2.91
C PHE A 810 18.57 19.77 3.04
N GLY A 811 18.28 20.88 3.71
CA GLY A 811 16.93 21.33 3.99
C GLY A 811 16.20 20.54 5.09
N ILE A 812 16.88 19.63 5.76
CA ILE A 812 16.33 18.76 6.81
C ILE A 812 16.42 19.37 8.23
N ALA A 813 17.27 20.35 8.44
CA ALA A 813 17.53 20.93 9.76
C ALA A 813 16.25 21.44 10.50
N PRO A 814 15.26 22.03 9.82
CA PRO A 814 14.02 22.46 10.49
C PRO A 814 13.25 21.31 11.11
N SER A 815 13.15 20.17 10.43
CA SER A 815 12.45 18.98 10.94
C SER A 815 13.25 18.29 12.07
N LEU A 816 14.59 18.22 11.93
CA LEU A 816 15.47 17.68 12.94
C LEU A 816 15.33 18.44 14.28
N ARG A 817 15.27 19.77 14.23
CA ARG A 817 15.11 20.61 15.44
C ARG A 817 13.78 20.39 16.18
N GLN A 818 12.76 19.84 15.53
CA GLN A 818 11.48 19.51 16.18
C GLN A 818 11.59 18.27 17.06
N VAL A 819 12.53 17.37 16.79
CA VAL A 819 12.61 16.06 17.48
C VAL A 819 13.90 15.82 18.25
N TRP A 820 14.99 16.55 18.02
CA TRP A 820 16.28 16.31 18.69
C TRP A 820 16.31 16.58 20.21
N ASN A 821 15.26 17.23 20.75
CA ASN A 821 15.04 17.37 22.19
C ASN A 821 13.95 16.41 22.71
N ASN A 822 13.32 15.67 21.85
CA ASN A 822 12.31 14.68 22.24
C ASN A 822 13.00 13.40 22.72
N GLU A 823 12.80 13.00 23.97
CA GLU A 823 13.44 11.84 24.57
C GLU A 823 13.03 10.52 23.88
N LEU A 824 11.82 10.40 23.37
CA LEU A 824 11.38 9.23 22.60
C LEU A 824 12.20 9.08 21.32
N TYR A 825 12.45 10.17 20.61
CA TYR A 825 13.29 10.16 19.40
C TYR A 825 14.75 9.90 19.73
N THR A 826 15.31 10.65 20.67
CA THR A 826 16.75 10.57 20.95
C THR A 826 17.16 9.27 21.64
N SER A 827 16.24 8.58 22.31
CA SER A 827 16.50 7.23 22.85
C SER A 827 16.51 6.16 21.74
N ARG A 828 15.65 6.29 20.73
CA ARG A 828 15.64 5.37 19.56
C ARG A 828 16.74 5.69 18.54
N TRP A 829 16.97 6.98 18.29
CA TRP A 829 17.96 7.49 17.32
C TRP A 829 18.94 8.45 17.99
N PRO A 830 19.93 7.91 18.76
CA PRO A 830 20.88 8.71 19.55
C PRO A 830 21.73 9.69 18.74
N TRP A 831 21.89 9.46 17.43
CA TRP A 831 22.59 10.36 16.53
C TRP A 831 21.99 11.77 16.50
N MET A 832 20.66 11.91 16.72
CA MET A 832 19.98 13.20 16.76
C MET A 832 20.43 14.04 17.97
N ALA A 833 20.55 13.40 19.15
CA ALA A 833 21.09 14.07 20.34
C ALA A 833 22.57 14.43 20.16
N ALA A 834 23.37 13.52 19.57
CA ALA A 834 24.77 13.76 19.29
C ALA A 834 24.99 14.96 18.36
N LEU A 835 24.18 15.11 17.31
CA LEU A 835 24.20 16.30 16.43
C LEU A 835 23.83 17.57 17.18
N ARG A 836 22.77 17.54 18.01
CA ARG A 836 22.37 18.68 18.86
C ARG A 836 23.54 19.13 19.77
N ASP A 837 24.23 18.15 20.34
CA ASP A 837 25.36 18.38 21.26
C ASP A 837 26.68 18.72 20.54
N GLY A 838 26.63 18.84 19.22
CA GLY A 838 27.76 19.31 18.38
C GLY A 838 28.73 18.21 17.94
N GLU A 839 28.37 16.95 18.06
CA GLU A 839 29.17 15.86 17.51
C GLU A 839 29.10 15.87 15.96
N THR A 840 30.23 15.63 15.32
CA THR A 840 30.35 15.66 13.86
C THR A 840 30.53 14.28 13.21
N ASP A 841 30.93 13.27 13.99
CA ASP A 841 31.11 11.87 13.53
C ASP A 841 29.90 11.04 13.91
N VAL A 842 28.75 11.40 13.35
CA VAL A 842 27.45 10.75 13.64
C VAL A 842 26.93 9.92 12.47
N TYR A 843 27.64 9.89 11.34
CA TYR A 843 27.22 9.11 10.18
C TYR A 843 27.22 7.61 10.47
N ILE A 844 26.06 6.97 10.32
CA ILE A 844 25.88 5.52 10.42
C ILE A 844 25.88 4.96 8.99
N PRO A 845 26.77 4.03 8.63
CA PRO A 845 26.81 3.51 7.27
C PRO A 845 25.49 2.88 6.83
N ASN A 846 25.11 3.12 5.58
CA ASN A 846 24.03 2.37 4.94
C ASN A 846 24.47 0.91 4.78
N ILE A 847 23.54 -0.03 4.88
CA ILE A 847 23.78 -1.46 4.75
C ILE A 847 23.16 -1.94 3.45
N PHE A 848 23.98 -2.55 2.57
CA PHE A 848 23.53 -3.20 1.35
C PHE A 848 24.10 -4.61 1.30
N LYS A 849 23.30 -5.62 1.65
CA LYS A 849 23.78 -7.01 1.74
C LYS A 849 22.66 -8.02 1.53
N ASN A 850 23.08 -9.23 1.22
CA ASN A 850 22.15 -10.37 1.07
C ASN A 850 21.08 -10.13 -0.01
N ASN A 851 21.46 -9.43 -1.08
CA ASN A 851 20.60 -9.15 -2.23
C ASN A 851 21.03 -10.01 -3.42
N VAL A 852 20.10 -10.27 -4.34
CA VAL A 852 20.39 -10.95 -5.62
C VAL A 852 20.22 -9.93 -6.75
N ILE A 853 21.24 -9.80 -7.61
CA ILE A 853 21.29 -8.88 -8.73
C ILE A 853 21.57 -9.67 -9.99
N ILE A 854 20.61 -9.73 -10.93
CA ILE A 854 20.69 -10.53 -12.15
C ILE A 854 20.48 -9.63 -13.37
N TYR A 855 21.42 -9.72 -14.31
CA TYR A 855 21.35 -9.05 -15.59
C TYR A 855 21.03 -10.08 -16.68
N THR A 856 19.85 -9.98 -17.32
CA THR A 856 19.43 -10.83 -18.42
C THR A 856 19.72 -10.18 -19.77
N ASP A 857 19.35 -8.91 -19.94
CA ASP A 857 19.52 -8.12 -21.16
C ASP A 857 20.39 -6.88 -20.98
N ALA A 858 20.28 -6.22 -19.83
CA ALA A 858 21.00 -5.00 -19.52
C ALA A 858 22.45 -5.27 -19.05
N ALA A 859 23.22 -4.20 -18.94
CA ALA A 859 24.52 -4.20 -18.29
C ALA A 859 24.54 -3.13 -17.19
N PRO A 860 25.22 -3.36 -16.06
CA PRO A 860 25.29 -2.36 -15.00
C PRO A 860 25.98 -1.09 -15.46
N ARG A 861 25.50 0.07 -15.01
CA ARG A 861 26.06 1.39 -15.27
C ARG A 861 26.31 2.16 -13.96
N GLY A 862 26.91 1.52 -12.97
CA GLY A 862 27.40 2.18 -11.76
C GLY A 862 28.60 3.11 -12.06
N SER A 863 29.33 3.52 -11.02
CA SER A 863 30.54 4.33 -11.20
C SER A 863 31.62 3.53 -11.92
N GLU A 864 32.19 4.08 -13.02
CA GLU A 864 33.26 3.41 -13.82
C GLU A 864 34.50 3.05 -12.98
N THR A 865 34.72 3.74 -11.88
CA THR A 865 35.84 3.53 -10.96
C THR A 865 35.51 2.63 -9.78
N SER A 866 34.24 2.20 -9.64
CA SER A 866 33.79 1.32 -8.55
C SER A 866 34.23 -0.12 -8.78
N ALA A 867 34.61 -0.80 -7.71
CA ALA A 867 34.77 -2.26 -7.71
C ALA A 867 33.42 -3.00 -7.88
N TYR A 868 32.31 -2.27 -7.74
CA TYR A 868 30.93 -2.77 -7.81
C TYR A 868 30.18 -2.07 -8.94
N PRO A 869 30.17 -2.61 -10.17
CA PRO A 869 29.62 -1.92 -11.35
C PRO A 869 28.10 -1.66 -11.27
N TRP A 870 27.41 -2.24 -10.32
CA TRP A 870 25.99 -2.08 -10.01
C TRP A 870 25.72 -1.05 -8.88
N VAL A 871 26.79 -0.42 -8.34
CA VAL A 871 26.73 0.64 -7.32
C VAL A 871 27.20 1.95 -7.93
N LYS A 872 26.50 3.02 -7.64
CA LYS A 872 26.88 4.39 -7.97
C LYS A 872 27.11 5.20 -6.70
N THR A 873 28.30 5.79 -6.57
CA THR A 873 28.63 6.69 -5.45
C THR A 873 29.35 7.93 -5.96
N ASN A 874 29.30 9.01 -5.20
CA ASN A 874 30.19 10.14 -5.42
C ASN A 874 31.56 9.89 -4.76
N ASP A 875 32.64 10.32 -5.42
CA ASP A 875 34.01 10.32 -4.86
C ASP A 875 34.49 8.97 -4.29
N ASN A 876 34.08 7.83 -4.85
CA ASN A 876 34.50 6.48 -4.44
C ASN A 876 34.27 6.22 -2.94
N GLN A 877 33.10 6.55 -2.43
CA GLN A 877 32.75 6.41 -1.01
C GLN A 877 32.15 5.05 -0.62
N GLU A 878 32.43 3.98 -1.36
CA GLU A 878 31.94 2.62 -1.06
C GLU A 878 32.32 2.15 0.36
N SER A 879 33.41 2.67 0.92
CA SER A 879 33.84 2.37 2.30
C SER A 879 32.81 2.82 3.37
N LYS A 880 31.86 3.70 3.01
CA LYS A 880 30.74 4.13 3.87
C LYS A 880 29.48 3.29 3.71
N ILE A 881 29.52 2.25 2.88
CA ILE A 881 28.47 1.27 2.69
C ILE A 881 28.96 -0.06 3.28
N THR A 882 28.11 -0.72 4.05
CA THR A 882 28.43 -2.02 4.67
C THR A 882 27.79 -3.14 3.90
N GLY A 883 28.53 -4.22 3.66
CA GLY A 883 28.00 -5.50 3.16
C GLY A 883 27.98 -5.66 1.65
N LEU A 884 28.63 -4.78 0.89
CA LEU A 884 28.65 -4.86 -0.59
C LEU A 884 29.17 -6.22 -1.12
N ASP A 885 30.12 -6.85 -0.43
CA ASP A 885 30.65 -8.17 -0.80
C ASP A 885 29.68 -9.33 -0.50
N ASN A 886 28.62 -9.08 0.27
CA ASN A 886 27.67 -10.10 0.70
C ASN A 886 26.38 -10.08 -0.17
N ASN A 887 26.53 -9.95 -1.49
CA ASN A 887 25.44 -9.99 -2.45
C ASN A 887 25.77 -10.99 -3.57
N LEU A 888 24.75 -11.60 -4.14
CA LEU A 888 24.95 -12.45 -5.33
C LEU A 888 24.73 -11.62 -6.59
N VAL A 889 25.74 -11.47 -7.40
CA VAL A 889 25.67 -10.70 -8.64
C VAL A 889 25.95 -11.61 -9.84
N ILE A 890 24.99 -11.71 -10.74
CA ILE A 890 25.08 -12.50 -11.96
C ILE A 890 24.97 -11.56 -13.16
N LEU A 891 26.12 -11.32 -13.79
CA LEU A 891 26.19 -10.47 -14.98
C LEU A 891 25.74 -11.25 -16.23
N LYS A 892 25.32 -10.53 -17.25
CA LYS A 892 25.02 -11.11 -18.56
C LYS A 892 26.27 -11.77 -19.13
N GLY A 893 26.16 -13.08 -19.40
CA GLY A 893 27.21 -13.90 -20.00
C GLY A 893 26.83 -14.42 -21.40
N GLU A 894 27.45 -15.55 -21.83
CA GLU A 894 27.07 -16.24 -23.05
C GLU A 894 25.75 -17.04 -22.94
N GLY A 895 25.30 -17.33 -21.71
CA GLY A 895 24.05 -18.00 -21.39
C GLY A 895 22.86 -17.04 -21.24
N ASP A 896 21.65 -17.59 -21.29
CA ASP A 896 20.42 -16.83 -21.01
C ASP A 896 20.10 -16.87 -19.50
N ASN A 897 20.34 -15.78 -18.82
CA ASN A 897 20.11 -15.67 -17.37
C ASN A 897 18.62 -15.72 -16.98
N ARG A 898 17.68 -15.66 -17.95
CA ARG A 898 16.24 -15.87 -17.65
C ARG A 898 15.98 -17.29 -17.15
N GLN A 899 16.85 -18.25 -17.44
CA GLN A 899 16.78 -19.63 -16.91
C GLN A 899 17.08 -19.75 -15.41
N LEU A 900 17.51 -18.67 -14.76
CA LEU A 900 17.74 -18.59 -13.31
C LEU A 900 16.46 -18.39 -12.52
N PHE A 901 15.36 -18.14 -13.24
CA PHE A 901 14.02 -17.96 -12.68
C PHE A 901 13.15 -19.18 -12.97
N VAL A 902 12.13 -19.39 -12.15
CA VAL A 902 11.19 -20.50 -12.31
C VAL A 902 10.38 -20.35 -13.61
N ASP A 903 9.88 -19.15 -13.91
CA ASP A 903 9.15 -18.87 -15.16
C ASP A 903 9.18 -17.37 -15.50
N TYR A 904 10.35 -16.91 -15.95
CA TYR A 904 10.57 -15.50 -16.29
C TYR A 904 9.58 -14.96 -17.32
N ALA A 905 9.25 -15.77 -18.35
CA ALA A 905 8.39 -15.34 -19.45
C ALA A 905 6.96 -15.02 -19.02
N ASN A 906 6.49 -15.65 -17.96
CA ASN A 906 5.16 -15.41 -17.36
C ASN A 906 5.23 -14.58 -16.07
N GLY A 907 6.35 -13.87 -15.83
CA GLY A 907 6.49 -12.96 -14.71
C GLY A 907 6.72 -13.64 -13.36
N ASN A 908 7.00 -14.95 -13.32
CA ASN A 908 7.39 -15.61 -12.09
C ASN A 908 8.91 -15.51 -11.90
N TYR A 909 9.32 -14.53 -11.12
CA TYR A 909 10.72 -14.23 -10.82
C TYR A 909 11.27 -15.01 -9.62
N ALA A 910 10.57 -16.04 -9.16
CA ALA A 910 11.11 -16.94 -8.17
C ALA A 910 12.43 -17.57 -8.67
N LEU A 911 13.46 -17.54 -7.83
CA LEU A 911 14.77 -18.07 -8.18
C LEU A 911 14.79 -19.59 -8.08
N ILE A 912 15.51 -20.27 -8.98
CA ILE A 912 15.71 -21.72 -8.89
C ILE A 912 16.66 -22.08 -7.76
N ASP A 913 16.57 -23.31 -7.23
CA ASP A 913 17.34 -23.77 -6.06
C ASP A 913 18.87 -23.60 -6.20
N SER A 914 19.39 -23.73 -7.41
CA SER A 914 20.83 -23.58 -7.66
C SER A 914 21.33 -22.13 -7.50
N VAL A 915 20.46 -21.14 -7.63
CA VAL A 915 20.77 -19.74 -7.37
C VAL A 915 20.66 -19.47 -5.89
N LEU A 916 19.58 -19.92 -5.23
CA LEU A 916 19.37 -19.79 -3.78
C LEU A 916 20.51 -20.42 -2.98
N ALA A 917 21.02 -21.55 -3.41
CA ALA A 917 22.16 -22.23 -2.78
C ALA A 917 23.47 -21.39 -2.78
N GLN A 918 23.60 -20.40 -3.67
CA GLN A 918 24.77 -19.52 -3.74
C GLN A 918 24.71 -18.37 -2.72
N LEU A 919 23.54 -18.02 -2.21
CA LEU A 919 23.35 -17.02 -1.18
C LEU A 919 22.39 -17.55 -0.09
N PRO A 920 22.85 -18.42 0.83
CA PRO A 920 21.99 -19.11 1.78
C PRO A 920 21.21 -18.22 2.76
N GLY A 921 21.56 -16.94 2.84
CA GLY A 921 20.85 -15.97 3.65
C GLY A 921 19.73 -15.24 2.90
N PHE A 922 19.57 -15.46 1.59
CA PHE A 922 18.49 -14.87 0.80
C PHE A 922 17.22 -15.71 0.95
N GLU A 923 16.11 -15.06 1.30
CA GLU A 923 14.80 -15.69 1.39
C GLU A 923 14.03 -15.45 0.10
N GLN A 924 13.43 -16.51 -0.45
CA GLN A 924 12.62 -16.43 -1.67
C GLN A 924 11.44 -15.45 -1.47
N ILE A 925 11.29 -14.51 -2.40
CA ILE A 925 10.21 -13.53 -2.35
C ILE A 925 8.92 -14.18 -2.87
N ASP A 926 7.87 -14.14 -2.06
CA ASP A 926 6.56 -14.67 -2.42
C ASP A 926 5.75 -13.64 -3.23
N GLN A 927 5.82 -13.73 -4.55
CA GLN A 927 5.10 -12.86 -5.47
C GLN A 927 3.58 -13.01 -5.38
N SER A 928 3.06 -14.14 -4.89
CA SER A 928 1.62 -14.33 -4.74
C SER A 928 0.97 -13.37 -3.75
N ARG A 929 1.78 -12.72 -2.91
CA ARG A 929 1.36 -11.71 -1.94
C ARG A 929 1.29 -10.30 -2.51
N ILE A 930 1.91 -10.05 -3.64
CA ILE A 930 2.08 -8.72 -4.24
C ILE A 930 0.83 -8.34 -5.06
N GLY A 931 0.48 -7.06 -5.01
CA GLY A 931 -0.61 -6.47 -5.76
C GLY A 931 -2.00 -6.77 -5.20
N VAL A 932 -2.99 -6.27 -5.89
CA VAL A 932 -4.40 -6.39 -5.54
C VAL A 932 -4.85 -7.84 -5.51
N LYS A 933 -5.59 -8.21 -4.48
CA LYS A 933 -6.31 -9.47 -4.39
C LYS A 933 -7.72 -9.30 -4.97
N SER A 934 -8.34 -10.39 -5.37
CA SER A 934 -9.72 -10.34 -5.87
C SER A 934 -10.62 -9.63 -4.85
N PHE A 935 -11.35 -8.61 -5.28
CA PHE A 935 -12.40 -8.02 -4.47
C PHE A 935 -13.53 -9.03 -4.30
N PRO A 936 -14.20 -9.10 -3.14
CA PRO A 936 -15.43 -9.85 -3.03
C PRO A 936 -16.43 -9.28 -4.06
N GLY A 937 -16.74 -10.06 -5.09
CA GLY A 937 -17.64 -9.65 -6.16
C GLY A 937 -16.99 -9.24 -7.47
N ASN A 938 -15.70 -8.98 -7.55
CA ASN A 938 -15.00 -8.68 -8.80
C ASN A 938 -14.00 -9.79 -9.14
N GLN A 939 -14.24 -10.55 -10.20
CA GLN A 939 -13.36 -11.60 -10.69
C GLN A 939 -12.52 -11.06 -11.85
N LYS A 940 -11.28 -11.54 -11.96
CA LYS A 940 -10.42 -11.12 -13.09
C LYS A 940 -11.08 -11.50 -14.41
N PRO A 941 -11.18 -10.57 -15.37
CA PRO A 941 -11.62 -10.90 -16.71
C PRO A 941 -10.71 -11.96 -17.34
N ALA A 942 -11.28 -12.79 -18.17
CA ALA A 942 -10.56 -13.85 -18.87
C ALA A 942 -10.61 -13.64 -20.37
N ALA A 943 -9.44 -13.75 -21.02
CA ALA A 943 -9.35 -13.82 -22.46
C ALA A 943 -9.18 -15.28 -22.91
N SER A 944 -10.04 -15.76 -23.79
CA SER A 944 -9.96 -17.11 -24.36
C SER A 944 -9.88 -17.08 -25.88
N GLY A 945 -9.32 -18.11 -26.48
CA GLY A 945 -9.20 -18.20 -27.96
C GLY A 945 -8.26 -17.15 -28.57
N VAL A 946 -7.29 -16.67 -27.79
CA VAL A 946 -6.34 -15.66 -28.24
C VAL A 946 -5.60 -16.15 -29.51
N SER A 947 -5.71 -15.40 -30.58
CA SER A 947 -5.01 -15.69 -31.84
C SER A 947 -4.49 -14.39 -32.45
N ILE A 948 -3.33 -14.48 -33.07
CA ILE A 948 -2.73 -13.39 -33.86
C ILE A 948 -2.71 -13.82 -35.32
N SER A 949 -3.26 -13.00 -36.21
CA SER A 949 -3.25 -13.19 -37.63
C SER A 949 -2.65 -12.01 -38.35
N GLY A 950 -1.96 -12.25 -39.43
CA GLY A 950 -1.26 -11.24 -40.22
C GLY A 950 0.18 -11.67 -40.56
N THR A 951 0.84 -10.90 -41.40
CA THR A 951 2.25 -11.15 -41.79
C THR A 951 3.14 -10.25 -40.92
N ALA A 952 4.13 -10.86 -40.27
CA ALA A 952 5.09 -10.12 -39.44
C ALA A 952 6.13 -9.38 -40.31
N GLU A 953 5.69 -8.38 -41.06
CA GLU A 953 6.54 -7.51 -41.88
C GLU A 953 6.25 -6.03 -41.54
N VAL A 954 7.26 -5.19 -41.57
CA VAL A 954 7.14 -3.76 -41.29
C VAL A 954 6.14 -3.10 -42.24
N GLY A 955 5.12 -2.45 -41.71
CA GLY A 955 4.05 -1.80 -42.48
C GLY A 955 2.83 -2.68 -42.78
N GLN A 956 2.80 -3.91 -42.27
CA GLN A 956 1.61 -4.79 -42.35
C GLN A 956 0.84 -4.78 -41.05
N THR A 957 -0.48 -4.86 -41.16
CA THR A 957 -1.37 -4.95 -40.00
C THR A 957 -1.36 -6.36 -39.40
N ILE A 958 -1.11 -6.49 -38.11
CA ILE A 958 -1.31 -7.69 -37.33
C ILE A 958 -2.62 -7.52 -36.55
N THR A 959 -3.52 -8.49 -36.69
CA THR A 959 -4.81 -8.47 -35.98
C THR A 959 -4.78 -9.50 -34.86
N ALA A 960 -5.03 -9.07 -33.65
CA ALA A 960 -5.32 -9.93 -32.51
C ALA A 960 -6.83 -10.22 -32.46
N ALA A 961 -7.20 -11.44 -32.19
CA ALA A 961 -8.58 -11.85 -31.94
C ALA A 961 -8.61 -12.71 -30.66
N TYR A 962 -9.56 -12.47 -29.82
CA TYR A 962 -9.81 -13.22 -28.57
C TYR A 962 -11.28 -13.11 -28.20
N THR A 963 -11.72 -13.92 -27.26
CA THR A 963 -13.02 -13.79 -26.63
C THR A 963 -12.81 -13.31 -25.21
N PHE A 964 -13.24 -12.09 -24.95
CA PHE A 964 -13.31 -11.52 -23.59
C PHE A 964 -14.48 -12.15 -22.84
N SER A 965 -14.28 -12.46 -21.58
CA SER A 965 -15.34 -12.83 -20.65
C SER A 965 -15.00 -12.32 -19.27
N ASP A 966 -15.93 -11.64 -18.68
CA ASP A 966 -15.88 -11.21 -17.30
C ASP A 966 -17.06 -11.82 -16.53
N ALA A 967 -16.78 -12.43 -15.36
CA ALA A 967 -17.80 -13.13 -14.60
C ALA A 967 -18.75 -12.15 -13.86
N ASP A 968 -18.31 -10.91 -13.68
CA ASP A 968 -19.04 -9.86 -12.98
C ASP A 968 -19.73 -8.90 -13.96
N GLY A 969 -19.47 -9.07 -15.26
CA GLY A 969 -20.10 -8.32 -16.34
C GLY A 969 -19.41 -7.00 -16.67
N ASP A 970 -18.15 -6.84 -16.25
CA ASP A 970 -17.37 -5.66 -16.57
C ASP A 970 -17.05 -5.62 -18.08
N SER A 971 -17.00 -4.43 -18.64
CA SER A 971 -16.67 -4.24 -20.05
C SER A 971 -15.17 -4.38 -20.28
N GLU A 972 -14.81 -4.92 -21.46
CA GLU A 972 -13.43 -4.90 -21.94
C GLU A 972 -12.95 -3.44 -22.04
N GLY A 973 -11.82 -3.12 -21.35
CA GLY A 973 -11.22 -1.78 -21.33
C GLY A 973 -10.29 -1.50 -22.51
#